data_3acab205d90caa58ad52033eef06385b
#
_entry.id   3acab205d90caa58ad52033eef06385b
#
_cell.length_a   1.000
_cell.length_b   1.000
_cell.length_c   1.000
_cell.angle_alpha   90.00
_cell.angle_beta   90.00
_cell.angle_gamma   90.00
#
_symmetry.space_group_name_H-M   'P 1'
#
loop_
_entity.id
_entity.type
_entity.pdbx_description
1 polymer ?
#
loop_
_entity_poly.entity_id
_entity_poly.type
_entity_poly.pdbx_seq_one_letter_code
_entity_poly.pdbx_strand_id
1 'polypeptide(L)'
;MDAKASSPQSTTTNELGKLITQHTKTLRQLGWRGFIRSLQLPLDTHPHLRSIPHPANIYLHNLATHGVPAPSQSPPWSRQMLQQTLRRGAHMSAQCLYKEFLHDEFLDMVRKGYWSILPFDAVCHLPHLKLSPAGVVPQRERRPRPIMDYSFTAVNSNSLPISPTAAMQLGQAFTRFLHQIAYANPAFGPPRMLKLDLADGYYRVRLTPTAALELAVVLPGLTPQQNLVGIPLCLPMGWTHSPPYFCAFTETAADLANSALRNPTMHPWAGAYNPLEVTSQETFSLPSELDFHPDIVHPPTVDHKSPPIGAADIYIDDFLAIAQTPTQTQVLRTLLNAIGRVFRQDGHPDDRPDRKQTISTSKLLKGDGCWSTKKVILGWELDTYRGTLRLPDHKAARLRELLQTFGTLRRTSKRKWLQLLGELRYMSTAIKGASYLFSILQSTLTQQPGSKRLRLSPLVHRSLQDWQALAQQLTECPVPIASLVPRAPHYVGAVDASGTGIGGFWLPSNFGSPHARPIVFRHAFDDDTRSQLVSAKNRQGQLTNSDFELAALVLGSSIMARHTPLNHDALWCASDNTPAVAWCAKGSPTSTNINAYLLGWLAQLSREYRFNLTPISVPGHSNTLADFASRSFHLSDKDFLQEFNDRHPINPSWLHVHPTKEDVLALNCALSKRMSPWESTQNDKLQTPPSGTHGRTSAFPSMPTQHSTKQMTRLPCSSSSHIVTVGAKYLPAALLSRVRQWEMPFAPLGRRFPTWATRTPAYCLPVN
;
A
#
# COMPACT_ATOMS: atom_id res chain seq x y z
N MET A 1 -21.52 -45.81 -41.56
CA MET A 1 -21.27 -44.40 -41.92
C MET A 1 -20.92 -43.64 -40.62
N ASP A 2 -19.61 -43.66 -40.31
CA ASP A 2 -19.12 -43.08 -39.04
C ASP A 2 -18.88 -41.58 -39.23
N ALA A 3 -19.73 -40.79 -38.62
CA ALA A 3 -19.47 -39.36 -38.45
C ALA A 3 -18.29 -39.19 -37.47
N LYS A 4 -17.07 -38.98 -38.01
CA LYS A 4 -15.92 -38.53 -37.21
C LYS A 4 -16.29 -37.22 -36.53
N ALA A 5 -16.57 -37.30 -35.23
CA ALA A 5 -16.62 -36.13 -34.36
C ALA A 5 -15.23 -35.47 -34.44
N SER A 6 -15.14 -34.31 -35.10
CA SER A 6 -13.91 -33.51 -35.16
C SER A 6 -13.53 -33.12 -33.75
N SER A 7 -12.30 -33.41 -33.36
CA SER A 7 -11.80 -33.03 -32.01
C SER A 7 -11.93 -31.50 -31.83
N PRO A 8 -12.22 -31.01 -30.61
CA PRO A 8 -12.37 -29.57 -30.31
C PRO A 8 -11.19 -28.71 -30.78
N GLN A 9 -9.99 -29.29 -30.81
CA GLN A 9 -8.74 -28.64 -31.25
C GLN A 9 -8.70 -28.27 -32.73
N SER A 10 -9.34 -29.04 -33.60
CA SER A 10 -9.36 -28.73 -35.05
C SER A 10 -10.28 -27.54 -35.36
N THR A 11 -11.28 -27.29 -34.52
CA THR A 11 -12.23 -26.18 -34.68
C THR A 11 -11.61 -24.84 -34.34
N THR A 12 -10.91 -24.69 -33.20
CA THR A 12 -10.28 -23.43 -32.77
C THR A 12 -9.22 -22.96 -33.78
N THR A 13 -8.33 -23.87 -34.21
CA THR A 13 -7.27 -23.54 -35.18
C THR A 13 -7.85 -23.10 -36.54
N ASN A 14 -8.91 -23.75 -36.98
CA ASN A 14 -9.57 -23.42 -38.25
C ASN A 14 -10.28 -22.05 -38.16
N GLU A 15 -10.97 -21.78 -37.06
CA GLU A 15 -11.67 -20.52 -36.85
C GLU A 15 -10.69 -19.34 -36.73
N LEU A 16 -9.64 -19.50 -35.95
CA LEU A 16 -8.59 -18.49 -35.83
C LEU A 16 -7.93 -18.21 -37.19
N GLY A 17 -7.69 -19.25 -38.01
CA GLY A 17 -7.20 -19.13 -39.36
C GLY A 17 -8.12 -18.33 -40.28
N LYS A 18 -9.45 -18.54 -40.19
CA LYS A 18 -10.45 -17.73 -40.90
C LYS A 18 -10.41 -16.26 -40.52
N LEU A 19 -10.34 -15.95 -39.21
CA LEU A 19 -10.25 -14.58 -38.73
C LEU A 19 -8.94 -13.89 -39.20
N ILE A 20 -7.80 -14.57 -39.14
CA ILE A 20 -6.53 -14.05 -39.63
C ILE A 20 -6.64 -13.71 -41.13
N THR A 21 -7.24 -14.59 -41.94
CA THR A 21 -7.46 -14.37 -43.38
C THR A 21 -8.35 -13.15 -43.62
N GLN A 22 -9.46 -13.04 -42.88
CA GLN A 22 -10.39 -11.92 -42.95
C GLN A 22 -9.71 -10.61 -42.57
N HIS A 23 -9.00 -10.57 -41.45
CA HIS A 23 -8.28 -9.39 -40.98
C HIS A 23 -7.21 -8.96 -41.98
N THR A 24 -6.47 -9.91 -42.56
CA THR A 24 -5.46 -9.61 -43.59
C THR A 24 -6.08 -9.00 -44.84
N LYS A 25 -7.24 -9.50 -45.27
CA LYS A 25 -7.99 -8.93 -46.41
C LYS A 25 -8.43 -7.50 -46.10
N THR A 26 -9.03 -7.29 -44.92
CA THR A 26 -9.51 -5.97 -44.51
C THR A 26 -8.35 -4.97 -44.38
N LEU A 27 -7.20 -5.38 -43.83
CA LEU A 27 -6.00 -4.53 -43.76
C LEU A 27 -5.52 -4.08 -45.14
N ARG A 28 -5.50 -4.97 -46.13
CA ARG A 28 -5.13 -4.65 -47.53
C ARG A 28 -6.10 -3.67 -48.18
N GLN A 29 -7.40 -3.77 -47.86
CA GLN A 29 -8.44 -2.91 -48.42
C GLN A 29 -8.45 -1.50 -47.79
N LEU A 30 -8.31 -1.40 -46.45
CA LEU A 30 -8.55 -0.15 -45.71
C LEU A 30 -7.25 0.55 -45.30
N GLY A 31 -6.10 -0.07 -45.47
CA GLY A 31 -4.84 0.37 -44.92
C GLY A 31 -4.86 0.32 -43.38
N TRP A 32 -3.72 0.61 -42.75
CA TRP A 32 -3.54 0.42 -41.32
C TRP A 32 -4.56 1.16 -40.45
N ARG A 33 -4.69 2.49 -40.62
CA ARG A 33 -5.61 3.31 -39.82
C ARG A 33 -7.08 2.91 -40.02
N GLY A 34 -7.48 2.62 -41.24
CA GLY A 34 -8.83 2.16 -41.58
C GLY A 34 -9.12 0.79 -40.97
N PHE A 35 -8.15 -0.12 -41.06
CA PHE A 35 -8.23 -1.46 -40.46
C PHE A 35 -8.45 -1.39 -38.92
N ILE A 36 -7.63 -0.65 -38.21
CA ILE A 36 -7.78 -0.52 -36.74
C ILE A 36 -9.14 0.06 -36.40
N ARG A 37 -9.58 1.13 -37.07
CA ARG A 37 -10.91 1.73 -36.83
C ARG A 37 -12.05 0.74 -37.10
N SER A 38 -11.93 -0.12 -38.10
CA SER A 38 -12.97 -1.12 -38.43
C SER A 38 -13.10 -2.22 -37.39
N LEU A 39 -12.02 -2.50 -36.63
CA LEU A 39 -12.00 -3.49 -35.55
C LEU A 39 -12.35 -2.90 -34.19
N GLN A 40 -12.10 -1.61 -33.99
CA GLN A 40 -12.43 -0.96 -32.74
C GLN A 40 -13.95 -0.84 -32.59
N LEU A 41 -14.46 -1.51 -31.57
CA LEU A 41 -15.85 -1.45 -31.20
C LEU A 41 -16.28 -0.04 -30.79
N PRO A 42 -17.59 0.23 -30.73
CA PRO A 42 -18.10 1.38 -30.02
C PRO A 42 -17.48 1.50 -28.63
N LEU A 43 -17.31 2.75 -28.18
CA LEU A 43 -16.57 3.06 -26.95
C LEU A 43 -17.01 2.20 -25.77
N ASP A 44 -16.07 1.51 -25.14
CA ASP A 44 -16.29 0.83 -23.85
C ASP A 44 -16.35 1.82 -22.67
N THR A 45 -16.08 3.08 -22.97
CA THR A 45 -16.25 4.21 -22.06
C THR A 45 -17.53 4.96 -22.38
N HIS A 46 -18.09 5.65 -21.40
CA HIS A 46 -19.33 6.38 -21.57
C HIS A 46 -19.19 7.52 -22.61
N PRO A 47 -20.11 7.70 -23.56
CA PRO A 47 -19.99 8.72 -24.62
C PRO A 47 -19.97 10.15 -24.08
N HIS A 48 -20.55 10.40 -22.90
CA HIS A 48 -20.63 11.71 -22.27
C HIS A 48 -19.52 11.99 -21.24
N LEU A 49 -18.34 11.37 -21.37
CA LEU A 49 -17.21 11.63 -20.47
C LEU A 49 -16.85 13.11 -20.33
N ARG A 50 -17.03 13.89 -21.41
CA ARG A 50 -16.75 15.33 -21.39
C ARG A 50 -17.63 16.11 -20.43
N SER A 51 -18.84 15.62 -20.15
CA SER A 51 -19.84 16.29 -19.30
C SER A 51 -19.85 15.81 -17.84
N ILE A 52 -19.02 14.85 -17.45
CA ILE A 52 -18.95 14.43 -16.06
C ILE A 52 -18.39 15.56 -15.19
N PRO A 53 -18.92 15.78 -13.98
CA PRO A 53 -18.46 16.83 -13.07
C PRO A 53 -17.18 16.41 -12.35
N HIS A 54 -16.10 16.27 -13.11
CA HIS A 54 -14.79 15.86 -12.61
C HIS A 54 -13.67 16.55 -13.40
N PRO A 55 -12.58 17.03 -12.76
CA PRO A 55 -11.48 17.71 -13.46
C PRO A 55 -10.80 16.88 -14.55
N ALA A 56 -10.86 15.57 -14.48
CA ALA A 56 -10.29 14.68 -15.49
C ALA A 56 -11.17 14.49 -16.74
N ASN A 57 -12.35 15.10 -16.82
CA ASN A 57 -13.33 14.85 -17.86
C ASN A 57 -12.78 15.00 -19.30
N ILE A 58 -12.07 16.09 -19.58
CA ILE A 58 -11.45 16.34 -20.88
C ILE A 58 -10.35 15.32 -21.19
N TYR A 59 -9.51 15.01 -20.21
CA TYR A 59 -8.44 14.03 -20.35
C TYR A 59 -8.99 12.64 -20.68
N LEU A 60 -9.98 12.16 -19.92
CA LEU A 60 -10.62 10.86 -20.17
C LEU A 60 -11.36 10.82 -21.51
N HIS A 61 -12.05 11.92 -21.86
CA HIS A 61 -12.71 12.04 -23.16
C HIS A 61 -11.71 11.91 -24.32
N ASN A 62 -10.57 12.58 -24.23
CA ASN A 62 -9.51 12.50 -25.25
C ASN A 62 -8.94 11.09 -25.37
N LEU A 63 -8.65 10.41 -24.23
CA LEU A 63 -8.18 9.02 -24.26
C LEU A 63 -9.23 8.06 -24.83
N ALA A 64 -10.50 8.26 -24.49
CA ALA A 64 -11.59 7.44 -25.02
C ALA A 64 -11.79 7.64 -26.52
N THR A 65 -11.70 8.87 -27.02
CA THR A 65 -11.96 9.23 -28.43
C THR A 65 -10.79 8.84 -29.34
N HIS A 66 -9.57 9.17 -28.93
CA HIS A 66 -8.37 9.00 -29.79
C HIS A 66 -7.58 7.74 -29.48
N GLY A 67 -7.82 7.12 -28.34
CA GLY A 67 -7.01 6.01 -27.80
C GLY A 67 -5.79 6.47 -27.01
N VAL A 68 -5.21 5.55 -26.26
CA VAL A 68 -4.01 5.77 -25.44
C VAL A 68 -2.76 5.69 -26.32
N PRO A 69 -1.89 6.71 -26.33
CA PRO A 69 -0.61 6.65 -27.03
C PRO A 69 0.41 5.83 -26.24
N ALA A 70 1.37 5.23 -26.95
CA ALA A 70 2.53 4.55 -26.37
C ALA A 70 3.84 5.26 -26.77
N PRO A 71 4.10 6.48 -26.29
CA PRO A 71 5.28 7.23 -26.68
C PRO A 71 6.55 6.51 -26.23
N SER A 72 7.53 6.43 -27.13
CA SER A 72 8.78 5.73 -26.90
C SER A 72 9.96 6.60 -27.30
N GLN A 73 11.03 6.53 -26.52
CA GLN A 73 12.31 7.20 -26.84
C GLN A 73 13.19 6.36 -27.78
N SER A 74 12.85 5.08 -28.01
CA SER A 74 13.61 4.26 -28.93
C SER A 74 13.29 4.61 -30.39
N PRO A 75 14.29 4.61 -31.30
CA PRO A 75 14.06 4.81 -32.73
C PRO A 75 13.18 3.68 -33.30
N PRO A 76 12.59 3.88 -34.49
CA PRO A 76 11.92 2.83 -35.22
C PRO A 76 12.84 1.61 -35.40
N TRP A 77 12.27 0.40 -35.26
CA TRP A 77 13.05 -0.82 -35.41
C TRP A 77 13.38 -1.08 -36.88
N SER A 78 14.62 -1.48 -37.15
CA SER A 78 15.03 -1.92 -38.47
C SER A 78 14.38 -3.27 -38.83
N ARG A 79 14.24 -3.54 -40.12
CA ARG A 79 13.74 -4.84 -40.64
C ARG A 79 14.56 -6.00 -40.07
N GLN A 80 15.87 -5.81 -39.89
CA GLN A 80 16.76 -6.82 -39.29
C GLN A 80 16.39 -7.13 -37.83
N MET A 81 16.12 -6.12 -37.03
CA MET A 81 15.68 -6.31 -35.61
C MET A 81 14.35 -7.05 -35.57
N LEU A 82 13.39 -6.67 -36.41
CA LEU A 82 12.10 -7.33 -36.47
C LEU A 82 12.26 -8.82 -36.84
N GLN A 83 13.08 -9.14 -37.84
CA GLN A 83 13.36 -10.51 -38.22
C GLN A 83 14.08 -11.33 -37.17
N GLN A 84 15.05 -10.73 -36.46
CA GLN A 84 15.75 -11.40 -35.36
C GLN A 84 14.78 -11.73 -34.20
N THR A 85 13.91 -10.81 -33.83
CA THR A 85 12.90 -11.05 -32.81
C THR A 85 11.89 -12.09 -33.23
N LEU A 86 11.48 -12.07 -34.47
CA LEU A 86 10.57 -13.07 -35.05
C LEU A 86 11.18 -14.47 -35.05
N ARG A 87 12.44 -14.63 -35.50
CA ARG A 87 13.17 -15.92 -35.50
C ARG A 87 13.31 -16.50 -34.10
N ARG A 88 13.52 -15.63 -33.08
CA ARG A 88 13.52 -16.08 -31.71
C ARG A 88 12.15 -16.57 -31.26
N GLY A 89 11.07 -15.96 -31.76
CA GLY A 89 9.68 -16.33 -31.49
C GLY A 89 9.19 -15.97 -30.07
N ALA A 90 8.05 -16.51 -29.71
CA ALA A 90 7.47 -16.44 -28.37
C ALA A 90 8.33 -17.18 -27.33
N HIS A 91 8.05 -17.04 -26.05
CA HIS A 91 8.73 -17.83 -25.01
C HIS A 91 8.40 -19.33 -25.12
N MET A 92 9.31 -20.21 -24.66
CA MET A 92 9.12 -21.67 -24.70
C MET A 92 7.80 -22.12 -24.06
N SER A 93 7.35 -21.44 -23.00
CA SER A 93 6.06 -21.73 -22.37
C SER A 93 4.89 -21.55 -23.36
N ALA A 94 4.93 -20.54 -24.21
CA ALA A 94 3.92 -20.29 -25.23
C ALA A 94 4.09 -21.17 -26.45
N GLN A 95 5.33 -21.48 -26.87
CA GLN A 95 5.60 -22.24 -28.09
C GLN A 95 5.30 -23.73 -27.94
N CYS A 96 5.63 -24.33 -26.78
CA CYS A 96 5.62 -25.77 -26.59
C CYS A 96 4.61 -26.24 -25.55
N LEU A 97 4.61 -25.61 -24.35
CA LEU A 97 3.85 -26.13 -23.20
C LEU A 97 2.38 -25.71 -23.21
N TYR A 98 2.06 -24.52 -23.67
CA TYR A 98 0.73 -23.92 -23.60
C TYR A 98 0.28 -23.31 -24.93
N LYS A 99 0.72 -23.88 -26.04
CA LYS A 99 0.43 -23.34 -27.37
C LYS A 99 -1.08 -23.31 -27.65
N GLU A 100 -1.76 -24.40 -27.40
CA GLU A 100 -3.20 -24.57 -27.64
C GLU A 100 -4.00 -23.63 -26.75
N PHE A 101 -3.67 -23.61 -25.44
CA PHE A 101 -4.28 -22.67 -24.49
C PHE A 101 -4.15 -21.22 -24.98
N LEU A 102 -2.98 -20.85 -25.52
CA LEU A 102 -2.74 -19.48 -25.99
C LEU A 102 -3.56 -19.16 -27.23
N HIS A 103 -3.72 -20.14 -28.14
CA HIS A 103 -4.58 -19.98 -29.33
C HIS A 103 -6.06 -19.79 -28.93
N ASP A 104 -6.57 -20.58 -28.00
CA ASP A 104 -7.94 -20.44 -27.48
C ASP A 104 -8.15 -19.07 -26.83
N GLU A 105 -7.19 -18.63 -26.01
CA GLU A 105 -7.25 -17.33 -25.35
C GLU A 105 -7.24 -16.18 -26.37
N PHE A 106 -6.38 -16.26 -27.37
CA PHE A 106 -6.34 -15.23 -28.42
C PHE A 106 -7.55 -15.27 -29.34
N LEU A 107 -8.14 -16.42 -29.59
CA LEU A 107 -9.41 -16.51 -30.33
C LEU A 107 -10.52 -15.74 -29.60
N ASP A 108 -10.66 -15.96 -28.29
CA ASP A 108 -11.60 -15.23 -27.45
C ASP A 108 -11.34 -13.71 -27.46
N MET A 109 -10.07 -13.30 -27.31
CA MET A 109 -9.68 -11.89 -27.35
C MET A 109 -9.93 -11.23 -28.72
N VAL A 110 -9.74 -11.97 -29.84
CA VAL A 110 -10.01 -11.47 -31.20
C VAL A 110 -11.50 -11.30 -31.38
N ARG A 111 -12.32 -12.29 -30.98
CA ARG A 111 -13.79 -12.20 -31.04
C ARG A 111 -14.33 -11.00 -30.28
N LYS A 112 -13.75 -10.71 -29.11
CA LYS A 112 -14.10 -9.53 -28.28
C LYS A 112 -13.56 -8.20 -28.82
N GLY A 113 -12.74 -8.22 -29.87
CA GLY A 113 -12.14 -7.02 -30.44
C GLY A 113 -11.06 -6.38 -29.56
N TYR A 114 -10.42 -7.14 -28.69
CA TYR A 114 -9.31 -6.66 -27.85
C TYR A 114 -7.96 -6.82 -28.54
N TRP A 115 -7.85 -7.80 -29.43
CA TRP A 115 -6.65 -8.09 -30.21
C TRP A 115 -7.00 -8.37 -31.66
N SER A 116 -6.03 -8.18 -32.52
CA SER A 116 -6.03 -8.72 -33.89
C SER A 116 -4.79 -9.60 -34.07
N ILE A 117 -4.88 -10.61 -34.92
CA ILE A 117 -3.74 -11.45 -35.29
C ILE A 117 -3.55 -11.34 -36.79
N LEU A 118 -2.31 -11.09 -37.20
CA LEU A 118 -1.93 -10.90 -38.58
C LEU A 118 -0.67 -11.69 -38.93
N PRO A 119 -0.48 -12.15 -40.18
CA PRO A 119 0.81 -12.63 -40.66
C PRO A 119 1.86 -11.51 -40.58
N PHE A 120 3.09 -11.84 -40.18
CA PHE A 120 4.19 -10.86 -40.11
C PHE A 120 4.38 -10.10 -41.42
N ASP A 121 4.33 -10.79 -42.55
CA ASP A 121 4.54 -10.17 -43.86
C ASP A 121 3.50 -9.10 -44.20
N ALA A 122 2.31 -9.16 -43.60
CA ALA A 122 1.28 -8.16 -43.79
C ALA A 122 1.55 -6.84 -43.03
N VAL A 123 2.42 -6.84 -42.00
CA VAL A 123 2.67 -5.69 -41.13
C VAL A 123 4.13 -5.27 -41.05
N CYS A 124 5.08 -6.06 -41.53
CA CYS A 124 6.53 -5.82 -41.36
C CYS A 124 7.04 -4.53 -42.02
N HIS A 125 6.28 -3.94 -42.91
CA HIS A 125 6.59 -2.69 -43.62
C HIS A 125 6.03 -1.45 -42.90
N LEU A 126 5.18 -1.66 -41.87
CA LEU A 126 4.53 -0.56 -41.19
C LEU A 126 5.54 0.15 -40.23
N PRO A 127 5.59 1.50 -40.28
CA PRO A 127 6.43 2.24 -39.37
C PRO A 127 5.96 2.01 -37.91
N HIS A 128 6.85 2.15 -36.97
CA HIS A 128 6.61 1.97 -35.51
C HIS A 128 6.32 0.52 -35.06
N LEU A 129 6.37 -0.48 -35.93
CA LEU A 129 6.21 -1.87 -35.52
C LEU A 129 7.37 -2.26 -34.58
N LYS A 130 7.02 -2.73 -33.37
CA LYS A 130 7.94 -3.38 -32.42
C LYS A 130 7.34 -4.72 -32.01
N LEU A 131 8.18 -5.68 -31.70
CA LEU A 131 7.75 -7.03 -31.38
C LEU A 131 8.27 -7.45 -30.00
N SER A 132 7.38 -7.92 -29.15
CA SER A 132 7.73 -8.51 -27.86
C SER A 132 7.29 -9.97 -27.81
N PRO A 133 7.97 -10.86 -27.08
CA PRO A 133 7.56 -12.26 -27.01
C PRO A 133 6.32 -12.43 -26.12
N ALA A 134 5.35 -13.22 -26.60
CA ALA A 134 4.30 -13.73 -25.74
C ALA A 134 4.80 -14.92 -24.92
N GLY A 135 4.27 -15.10 -23.71
CA GLY A 135 4.55 -16.22 -22.83
C GLY A 135 3.29 -16.67 -22.09
N VAL A 136 3.41 -17.76 -21.34
CA VAL A 136 2.34 -18.24 -20.45
C VAL A 136 2.94 -18.59 -19.10
N VAL A 137 2.29 -18.13 -18.03
CA VAL A 137 2.66 -18.46 -16.64
C VAL A 137 1.62 -19.42 -16.08
N PRO A 138 2.03 -20.63 -15.66
CA PRO A 138 1.15 -21.53 -14.94
C PRO A 138 0.74 -20.93 -13.60
N GLN A 139 -0.50 -21.13 -13.20
CA GLN A 139 -1.01 -20.74 -11.89
C GLN A 139 -1.45 -22.00 -11.13
N ARG A 140 -1.13 -22.09 -9.83
CA ARG A 140 -1.64 -23.17 -8.99
C ARG A 140 -3.17 -23.08 -8.93
N GLU A 141 -3.87 -24.19 -9.23
CA GLU A 141 -5.34 -24.34 -9.10
C GLU A 141 -6.16 -23.31 -9.90
N ARG A 142 -5.54 -22.61 -10.85
CA ARG A 142 -6.19 -21.61 -11.71
C ARG A 142 -5.76 -21.79 -13.15
N ARG A 143 -6.60 -21.29 -14.06
CA ARG A 143 -6.29 -21.19 -15.49
C ARG A 143 -4.92 -20.49 -15.68
N PRO A 144 -4.03 -20.99 -16.57
CA PRO A 144 -2.79 -20.32 -16.90
C PRO A 144 -3.03 -18.89 -17.37
N ARG A 145 -2.04 -18.02 -17.22
CA ARG A 145 -2.16 -16.61 -17.60
C ARG A 145 -1.22 -16.29 -18.77
N PRO A 146 -1.72 -15.75 -19.91
CA PRO A 146 -0.86 -15.21 -20.93
C PRO A 146 -0.12 -13.98 -20.42
N ILE A 147 1.12 -13.81 -20.82
CA ILE A 147 1.95 -12.64 -20.54
C ILE A 147 2.53 -12.08 -21.82
N MET A 148 2.58 -10.76 -21.92
CA MET A 148 3.24 -10.02 -22.99
C MET A 148 4.50 -9.41 -22.39
N ASP A 149 5.68 -9.95 -22.78
CA ASP A 149 6.95 -9.57 -22.13
C ASP A 149 7.60 -8.37 -22.82
N TYR A 150 7.01 -7.21 -22.61
CA TYR A 150 7.54 -5.92 -23.10
C TYR A 150 8.87 -5.52 -22.44
N SER A 151 9.25 -6.15 -21.36
CA SER A 151 10.53 -5.90 -20.69
C SER A 151 11.67 -6.62 -21.39
N PHE A 152 11.41 -7.79 -21.98
CA PHE A 152 12.41 -8.59 -22.67
C PHE A 152 13.04 -7.86 -23.86
N THR A 153 12.24 -7.13 -24.62
CA THR A 153 12.66 -6.36 -25.80
C THR A 153 12.87 -4.86 -25.50
N ALA A 154 12.96 -4.51 -24.22
CA ALA A 154 13.16 -3.15 -23.73
C ALA A 154 12.05 -2.15 -24.11
N VAL A 155 10.87 -2.61 -24.57
CA VAL A 155 9.74 -1.72 -24.85
C VAL A 155 9.32 -0.96 -23.59
N ASN A 156 9.23 -1.64 -22.43
CA ASN A 156 8.90 -0.99 -21.16
C ASN A 156 9.93 0.05 -20.73
N SER A 157 11.22 -0.26 -20.83
CA SER A 157 12.28 0.68 -20.40
C SER A 157 12.45 1.87 -21.37
N ASN A 158 12.02 1.73 -22.62
CA ASN A 158 12.03 2.80 -23.61
C ASN A 158 10.72 3.59 -23.69
N SER A 159 9.66 3.16 -23.00
CA SER A 159 8.43 3.94 -22.90
C SER A 159 8.70 5.24 -22.15
N LEU A 160 8.26 6.37 -22.70
CA LEU A 160 8.41 7.65 -22.04
C LEU A 160 7.58 7.67 -20.75
N PRO A 161 8.10 8.20 -19.66
CA PRO A 161 7.38 8.24 -18.40
C PRO A 161 6.15 9.12 -18.51
N ILE A 162 5.04 8.62 -17.96
CA ILE A 162 3.86 9.45 -17.71
C ILE A 162 4.17 10.37 -16.53
N SER A 163 3.55 11.55 -16.50
CA SER A 163 3.71 12.50 -15.40
C SER A 163 3.57 11.78 -14.04
N PRO A 164 4.48 12.02 -13.09
CA PRO A 164 4.39 11.43 -11.74
C PRO A 164 3.14 11.86 -10.97
N THR A 165 2.41 12.86 -11.47
CA THR A 165 1.11 13.32 -10.95
C THR A 165 -0.07 12.62 -11.62
N ALA A 166 0.19 11.70 -12.57
CA ALA A 166 -0.86 10.89 -13.18
C ALA A 166 -1.53 9.98 -12.15
N ALA A 167 -2.74 9.54 -12.48
CA ALA A 167 -3.52 8.60 -11.68
C ALA A 167 -2.66 7.41 -11.27
N MET A 168 -2.67 7.04 -10.08
CA MET A 168 -2.17 5.83 -9.39
C MET A 168 -2.06 6.08 -7.88
N GLN A 169 -3.20 6.39 -7.27
CA GLN A 169 -3.27 6.55 -5.81
C GLN A 169 -3.54 5.24 -5.07
N LEU A 170 -3.52 4.12 -5.80
CA LEU A 170 -3.78 2.78 -5.29
C LEU A 170 -2.89 2.37 -4.11
N GLY A 171 -1.67 2.90 -4.00
CA GLY A 171 -0.77 2.64 -2.88
C GLY A 171 -1.31 3.08 -1.52
N GLN A 172 -2.26 4.01 -1.49
CA GLN A 172 -2.92 4.50 -0.28
C GLN A 172 -4.32 3.91 -0.06
N ALA A 173 -4.85 3.13 -1.01
CA ALA A 173 -6.23 2.61 -0.95
C ALA A 173 -6.47 1.80 0.33
N PHE A 174 -5.55 0.91 0.68
CA PHE A 174 -5.68 0.10 1.89
C PHE A 174 -5.67 0.95 3.17
N THR A 175 -4.76 1.91 3.28
CA THR A 175 -4.67 2.81 4.44
C THR A 175 -5.94 3.66 4.59
N ARG A 176 -6.45 4.22 3.47
CA ARG A 176 -7.72 4.98 3.50
C ARG A 176 -8.88 4.10 3.92
N PHE A 177 -8.92 2.86 3.44
CA PHE A 177 -9.97 1.91 3.78
C PHE A 177 -9.94 1.54 5.27
N LEU A 178 -8.76 1.23 5.83
CA LEU A 178 -8.60 0.98 7.26
C LEU A 178 -8.98 2.21 8.10
N HIS A 179 -8.66 3.41 7.61
CA HIS A 179 -9.03 4.65 8.30
C HIS A 179 -10.56 4.80 8.39
N GLN A 180 -11.30 4.53 7.32
CA GLN A 180 -12.77 4.55 7.33
C GLN A 180 -13.34 3.57 8.36
N ILE A 181 -12.78 2.37 8.47
CA ILE A 181 -13.21 1.38 9.46
C ILE A 181 -12.95 1.91 10.89
N ALA A 182 -11.75 2.41 11.14
CA ALA A 182 -11.32 2.82 12.48
C ALA A 182 -12.12 4.02 13.02
N TYR A 183 -12.56 4.91 12.14
CA TYR A 183 -13.27 6.14 12.51
C TYR A 183 -14.79 6.08 12.27
N ALA A 184 -15.33 4.90 11.99
CA ALA A 184 -16.76 4.72 11.87
C ALA A 184 -17.48 5.03 13.20
N ASN A 185 -18.61 5.74 13.13
CA ASN A 185 -19.38 6.05 14.32
C ASN A 185 -19.99 4.78 14.92
N PRO A 186 -19.65 4.40 16.15
CA PRO A 186 -20.11 3.17 16.77
C PRO A 186 -21.65 3.08 16.91
N ALA A 187 -22.33 4.24 16.98
CA ALA A 187 -23.80 4.28 17.11
C ALA A 187 -24.54 3.60 15.95
N PHE A 188 -23.89 3.45 14.78
CA PHE A 188 -24.50 2.80 13.59
C PHE A 188 -24.01 1.36 13.37
N GLY A 189 -23.37 0.76 14.37
CA GLY A 189 -22.82 -0.58 14.29
C GLY A 189 -21.54 -0.70 13.45
N PRO A 190 -20.98 -1.91 13.31
CA PRO A 190 -19.76 -2.15 12.56
C PRO A 190 -19.94 -1.86 11.07
N PRO A 191 -18.94 -1.23 10.41
CA PRO A 191 -18.98 -1.05 8.97
C PRO A 191 -19.02 -2.37 8.23
N ARG A 192 -19.72 -2.41 7.11
CA ARG A 192 -19.74 -3.54 6.20
C ARG A 192 -18.99 -3.22 4.92
N MET A 193 -18.41 -4.23 4.34
CA MET A 193 -17.52 -4.14 3.19
C MET A 193 -18.11 -4.88 2.00
N LEU A 194 -17.92 -4.33 0.81
CA LEU A 194 -18.34 -4.89 -0.46
C LEU A 194 -17.22 -4.71 -1.49
N LYS A 195 -17.10 -5.63 -2.45
CA LYS A 195 -16.18 -5.54 -3.59
C LYS A 195 -16.96 -5.61 -4.89
N LEU A 196 -16.53 -4.80 -5.85
CA LEU A 196 -17.00 -4.89 -7.24
C LEU A 196 -15.77 -4.99 -8.13
N ASP A 197 -15.80 -5.93 -9.06
CA ASP A 197 -14.69 -6.18 -9.99
C ASP A 197 -15.10 -5.80 -11.41
N LEU A 198 -14.27 -5.02 -12.09
CA LEU A 198 -14.47 -4.71 -13.50
C LEU A 198 -14.10 -5.92 -14.36
N ALA A 199 -15.03 -6.37 -15.17
CA ALA A 199 -14.75 -7.41 -16.13
C ALA A 199 -13.85 -6.89 -17.25
N ASP A 200 -12.85 -7.68 -17.62
CA ASP A 200 -11.90 -7.40 -18.69
C ASP A 200 -11.07 -6.10 -18.54
N GLY A 201 -11.15 -5.43 -17.40
CA GLY A 201 -10.35 -4.30 -16.91
C GLY A 201 -9.66 -3.45 -17.97
N TYR A 202 -8.37 -3.68 -18.21
CA TYR A 202 -7.55 -2.92 -19.16
C TYR A 202 -8.09 -2.93 -20.59
N TYR A 203 -8.73 -4.00 -21.02
CA TYR A 203 -9.27 -4.13 -22.39
C TYR A 203 -10.43 -3.17 -22.68
N ARG A 204 -10.94 -2.46 -21.69
CA ARG A 204 -11.97 -1.42 -21.88
C ARG A 204 -11.42 -0.09 -22.38
N VAL A 205 -10.10 0.08 -22.42
CA VAL A 205 -9.46 1.32 -22.84
C VAL A 205 -8.62 1.07 -24.08
N ARG A 206 -8.91 1.80 -25.15
CA ARG A 206 -8.30 1.59 -26.47
C ARG A 206 -6.91 2.19 -26.58
N LEU A 207 -6.14 1.64 -27.52
CA LEU A 207 -4.88 2.20 -27.99
C LEU A 207 -5.08 3.03 -29.26
N THR A 208 -4.17 3.99 -29.50
CA THR A 208 -4.04 4.62 -30.81
C THR A 208 -3.53 3.58 -31.84
N PRO A 209 -3.81 3.77 -33.14
CA PRO A 209 -3.28 2.88 -34.18
C PRO A 209 -1.74 2.74 -34.15
N THR A 210 -1.02 3.79 -33.80
CA THR A 210 0.45 3.75 -33.65
C THR A 210 0.87 2.95 -32.43
N ALA A 211 0.22 3.16 -31.29
CA ALA A 211 0.51 2.41 -30.06
C ALA A 211 0.28 0.91 -30.23
N ALA A 212 -0.73 0.51 -31.00
CA ALA A 212 -0.99 -0.89 -31.31
C ALA A 212 0.19 -1.59 -32.02
N LEU A 213 0.92 -0.87 -32.88
CA LEU A 213 2.14 -1.37 -33.52
C LEU A 213 3.33 -1.41 -32.55
N GLU A 214 3.48 -0.40 -31.71
CA GLU A 214 4.58 -0.35 -30.74
C GLU A 214 4.48 -1.43 -29.65
N LEU A 215 3.27 -1.94 -29.42
CA LEU A 215 2.96 -2.96 -28.43
C LEU A 215 2.60 -4.33 -29.03
N ALA A 216 3.00 -4.58 -30.29
CA ALA A 216 2.75 -5.86 -30.93
C ALA A 216 3.59 -6.99 -30.33
N VAL A 217 3.09 -8.22 -30.44
CA VAL A 217 3.72 -9.42 -29.86
C VAL A 217 3.89 -10.54 -30.88
N VAL A 218 4.94 -11.34 -30.72
CA VAL A 218 5.12 -12.57 -31.50
C VAL A 218 4.33 -13.68 -30.84
N LEU A 219 3.49 -14.35 -31.65
CA LEU A 219 2.68 -15.49 -31.25
C LEU A 219 3.19 -16.79 -31.92
N PRO A 220 2.92 -17.95 -31.29
CA PRO A 220 3.14 -19.23 -31.95
C PRO A 220 2.27 -19.33 -33.20
N GLY A 221 2.84 -19.76 -34.32
CA GLY A 221 2.09 -19.99 -35.56
C GLY A 221 1.09 -21.15 -35.45
N LEU A 222 0.01 -21.13 -36.24
CA LEU A 222 -0.91 -22.26 -36.35
C LEU A 222 -0.23 -23.45 -37.02
N THR A 223 0.67 -23.17 -37.98
CA THR A 223 1.58 -24.14 -38.59
C THR A 223 3.04 -23.76 -38.29
N PRO A 224 4.02 -24.69 -38.40
CA PRO A 224 5.42 -24.41 -38.12
C PRO A 224 6.02 -23.29 -38.98
N GLN A 225 5.51 -23.09 -40.20
CA GLN A 225 6.01 -22.11 -41.16
C GLN A 225 5.36 -20.72 -40.98
N GLN A 226 4.30 -20.64 -40.20
CA GLN A 226 3.53 -19.40 -40.08
C GLN A 226 4.09 -18.50 -38.99
N ASN A 227 4.40 -17.27 -39.34
CA ASN A 227 4.84 -16.21 -38.41
C ASN A 227 3.65 -15.30 -38.10
N LEU A 228 3.17 -15.34 -36.86
CA LEU A 228 2.01 -14.56 -36.40
C LEU A 228 2.41 -13.42 -35.46
N VAL A 229 1.76 -12.30 -35.67
CA VAL A 229 1.88 -11.11 -34.85
C VAL A 229 0.54 -10.78 -34.23
N GLY A 230 0.48 -10.74 -32.90
CA GLY A 230 -0.66 -10.25 -32.15
C GLY A 230 -0.57 -8.73 -32.01
N ILE A 231 -1.64 -8.05 -32.37
CA ILE A 231 -1.77 -6.59 -32.29
C ILE A 231 -2.79 -6.23 -31.21
N PRO A 232 -2.41 -5.57 -30.13
CA PRO A 232 -3.36 -5.12 -29.12
C PRO A 232 -4.16 -3.93 -29.65
N LEU A 233 -5.47 -3.98 -29.50
CA LEU A 233 -6.38 -2.87 -29.84
C LEU A 233 -6.72 -2.05 -28.60
N CYS A 234 -6.51 -2.62 -27.42
CA CYS A 234 -6.76 -2.06 -26.10
C CYS A 234 -5.50 -2.19 -25.24
N LEU A 235 -5.51 -1.58 -24.05
CA LEU A 235 -4.39 -1.63 -23.10
C LEU A 235 -3.98 -3.08 -22.79
N PRO A 236 -2.76 -3.52 -23.15
CA PRO A 236 -2.34 -4.89 -22.90
C PRO A 236 -1.79 -5.07 -21.49
N MET A 237 -1.98 -6.27 -20.94
CA MET A 237 -1.27 -6.67 -19.72
C MET A 237 0.24 -6.79 -19.99
N GLY A 238 1.07 -6.29 -19.06
CA GLY A 238 2.52 -6.35 -19.16
C GLY A 238 3.18 -5.05 -19.62
N TRP A 239 2.45 -4.12 -20.24
CA TRP A 239 2.96 -2.78 -20.53
C TRP A 239 2.94 -1.90 -19.28
N THR A 240 4.08 -1.26 -18.97
CA THR A 240 4.28 -0.49 -17.74
C THR A 240 3.31 0.68 -17.57
N HIS A 241 2.72 1.20 -18.67
CA HIS A 241 1.78 2.33 -18.62
C HIS A 241 0.30 1.91 -18.73
N SER A 242 -0.01 0.62 -18.91
CA SER A 242 -1.41 0.17 -18.85
C SER A 242 -2.08 0.50 -17.49
N PRO A 243 -1.45 0.23 -16.32
CA PRO A 243 -2.06 0.58 -15.04
C PRO A 243 -2.37 2.08 -14.88
N PRO A 244 -1.45 3.04 -15.08
CA PRO A 244 -1.76 4.45 -14.86
C PRO A 244 -2.82 5.00 -15.80
N TYR A 245 -2.86 4.60 -17.08
CA TYR A 245 -3.92 5.00 -17.98
C TYR A 245 -5.28 4.44 -17.57
N PHE A 246 -5.33 3.19 -17.17
CA PHE A 246 -6.56 2.55 -16.71
C PHE A 246 -7.03 3.14 -15.37
N CYS A 247 -6.12 3.36 -14.42
CA CYS A 247 -6.45 3.97 -13.13
C CYS A 247 -7.04 5.36 -13.26
N ALA A 248 -6.72 6.11 -14.33
CA ALA A 248 -7.36 7.40 -14.56
C ALA A 248 -8.89 7.28 -14.68
N PHE A 249 -9.39 6.23 -15.33
CA PHE A 249 -10.82 5.96 -15.45
C PHE A 249 -11.40 5.44 -14.14
N THR A 250 -10.78 4.44 -13.53
CA THR A 250 -11.32 3.81 -12.32
C THR A 250 -11.26 4.71 -11.10
N GLU A 251 -10.18 5.49 -10.94
CA GLU A 251 -10.08 6.50 -9.88
C GLU A 251 -11.10 7.61 -10.05
N THR A 252 -11.37 8.04 -11.29
CA THR A 252 -12.44 9.01 -11.56
C THR A 252 -13.81 8.47 -11.17
N ALA A 253 -14.11 7.20 -11.45
CA ALA A 253 -15.36 6.59 -11.03
C ALA A 253 -15.53 6.56 -9.51
N ALA A 254 -14.47 6.21 -8.77
CA ALA A 254 -14.50 6.25 -7.31
C ALA A 254 -14.65 7.68 -6.75
N ASP A 255 -14.00 8.66 -7.36
CA ASP A 255 -14.10 10.07 -6.97
C ASP A 255 -15.50 10.63 -7.22
N LEU A 256 -16.13 10.29 -8.36
CA LEU A 256 -17.52 10.62 -8.65
C LEU A 256 -18.47 10.01 -7.62
N ALA A 257 -18.28 8.74 -7.27
CA ALA A 257 -19.09 8.07 -6.24
C ALA A 257 -18.98 8.80 -4.90
N ASN A 258 -17.77 9.08 -4.43
CA ASN A 258 -17.54 9.77 -3.17
C ASN A 258 -18.05 11.24 -3.19
N SER A 259 -17.96 11.93 -4.33
CA SER A 259 -18.53 13.27 -4.49
C SER A 259 -20.04 13.23 -4.38
N ALA A 260 -20.69 12.25 -5.03
CA ALA A 260 -22.12 12.07 -5.01
C ALA A 260 -22.66 11.63 -3.63
N LEU A 261 -21.90 10.85 -2.88
CA LEU A 261 -22.25 10.46 -1.50
C LEU A 261 -22.21 11.65 -0.55
N ARG A 262 -21.28 12.58 -0.76
CA ARG A 262 -21.18 13.82 0.05
C ARG A 262 -22.20 14.89 -0.32
N ASN A 263 -22.50 15.03 -1.61
CA ASN A 263 -23.40 16.05 -2.15
C ASN A 263 -24.41 15.45 -3.14
N PRO A 264 -25.44 14.71 -2.67
CA PRO A 264 -26.39 14.02 -3.55
C PRO A 264 -27.15 14.99 -4.47
N THR A 265 -27.37 16.23 -4.05
CA THR A 265 -28.10 17.25 -4.83
C THR A 265 -27.37 17.68 -6.09
N MET A 266 -26.04 17.67 -6.09
CA MET A 266 -25.21 17.95 -7.26
C MET A 266 -25.11 16.77 -8.25
N HIS A 267 -25.58 15.60 -7.83
CA HIS A 267 -25.52 14.36 -8.58
C HIS A 267 -26.91 13.69 -8.57
N PRO A 268 -27.86 14.12 -9.40
CA PRO A 268 -29.25 13.62 -9.38
C PRO A 268 -29.38 12.13 -9.69
N TRP A 269 -28.32 11.52 -10.26
CA TRP A 269 -28.22 10.08 -10.46
C TRP A 269 -27.73 9.31 -9.20
N ALA A 270 -27.29 10.03 -8.16
CA ALA A 270 -26.83 9.40 -6.92
C ALA A 270 -27.97 8.64 -6.24
N GLY A 271 -27.74 7.38 -5.94
CA GLY A 271 -28.76 6.53 -5.30
C GLY A 271 -29.92 6.09 -6.22
N ALA A 272 -29.90 6.45 -7.52
CA ALA A 272 -30.86 5.93 -8.48
C ALA A 272 -30.76 4.42 -8.60
N TYR A 273 -31.91 3.74 -8.83
CA TYR A 273 -31.96 2.29 -8.99
C TYR A 273 -30.99 1.81 -10.08
N ASN A 274 -30.27 0.72 -9.81
CA ASN A 274 -29.39 0.07 -10.76
C ASN A 274 -29.70 -1.44 -10.82
N PRO A 275 -29.94 -2.03 -11.99
CA PRO A 275 -30.30 -3.45 -12.12
C PRO A 275 -29.27 -4.41 -11.52
N LEU A 276 -27.97 -4.04 -11.49
CA LEU A 276 -26.92 -4.87 -10.89
C LEU A 276 -26.99 -4.95 -9.36
N GLU A 277 -27.76 -4.08 -8.72
CA GLU A 277 -27.98 -4.12 -7.27
C GLU A 277 -28.61 -5.43 -6.82
N VAL A 278 -29.57 -5.96 -7.57
CA VAL A 278 -30.27 -7.21 -7.24
C VAL A 278 -29.32 -8.41 -7.19
N THR A 279 -28.32 -8.44 -8.05
CA THR A 279 -27.32 -9.52 -8.10
C THR A 279 -26.22 -9.35 -7.04
N SER A 280 -26.10 -8.18 -6.43
CA SER A 280 -25.06 -7.84 -5.45
C SER A 280 -25.54 -7.88 -4.00
N GLN A 281 -26.81 -8.16 -3.75
CA GLN A 281 -27.39 -8.24 -2.41
C GLN A 281 -27.77 -9.68 -2.05
N GLU A 282 -27.02 -10.27 -1.12
CA GLU A 282 -27.58 -11.28 -0.23
C GLU A 282 -28.06 -10.57 1.03
N THR A 283 -29.33 -10.72 1.34
CA THR A 283 -29.90 -10.27 2.60
C THR A 283 -29.41 -11.17 3.72
N PHE A 284 -28.32 -10.85 4.35
CA PHE A 284 -27.98 -11.44 5.63
C PHE A 284 -28.84 -10.75 6.70
N SER A 285 -29.76 -11.50 7.31
CA SER A 285 -30.30 -11.15 8.61
C SER A 285 -29.16 -11.32 9.62
N LEU A 286 -28.53 -10.21 9.99
CA LEU A 286 -27.56 -10.24 11.07
C LEU A 286 -28.28 -10.37 12.40
N PRO A 287 -27.71 -11.12 13.37
CA PRO A 287 -28.06 -10.95 14.77
C PRO A 287 -27.94 -9.47 15.12
N SER A 288 -28.52 -9.02 16.20
CA SER A 288 -28.44 -7.63 16.71
C SER A 288 -26.98 -7.20 17.01
N GLU A 289 -26.20 -7.02 15.96
CA GLU A 289 -24.77 -6.70 16.00
C GLU A 289 -24.53 -5.20 16.18
N LEU A 290 -25.35 -4.54 16.99
CA LEU A 290 -25.15 -3.13 17.32
C LEU A 290 -24.03 -2.93 18.35
N ASP A 291 -23.65 -4.01 19.06
CA ASP A 291 -22.61 -3.93 20.07
C ASP A 291 -21.26 -4.34 19.48
N PHE A 292 -20.32 -3.42 19.47
CA PHE A 292 -18.93 -3.74 19.20
C PHE A 292 -18.38 -4.69 20.26
N HIS A 293 -17.52 -5.62 19.84
CA HIS A 293 -16.85 -6.52 20.77
C HIS A 293 -16.11 -5.69 21.84
N PRO A 294 -16.22 -6.03 23.14
CA PRO A 294 -15.65 -5.23 24.23
C PRO A 294 -14.11 -5.06 24.13
N ASP A 295 -13.43 -5.98 23.44
CA ASP A 295 -11.97 -5.94 23.26
C ASP A 295 -11.53 -5.07 22.05
N ILE A 296 -12.46 -4.42 21.33
CA ILE A 296 -12.10 -3.54 20.22
C ILE A 296 -11.49 -2.26 20.75
N VAL A 297 -10.28 -1.99 20.30
CA VAL A 297 -9.60 -0.72 20.54
C VAL A 297 -10.18 0.34 19.60
N HIS A 298 -11.07 1.18 20.13
CA HIS A 298 -11.57 2.33 19.39
C HIS A 298 -10.61 3.51 19.52
N PRO A 299 -10.43 4.30 18.45
CA PRO A 299 -9.77 5.59 18.59
C PRO A 299 -10.52 6.45 19.61
N PRO A 300 -9.86 7.11 20.57
CA PRO A 300 -10.53 7.88 21.62
C PRO A 300 -11.29 9.11 21.10
N THR A 301 -11.07 9.47 19.86
CA THR A 301 -11.60 10.68 19.18
C THR A 301 -12.68 10.38 18.14
N VAL A 302 -13.35 9.23 18.23
CA VAL A 302 -14.52 9.00 17.36
C VAL A 302 -15.62 9.99 17.73
N ASP A 303 -16.00 10.82 16.77
CA ASP A 303 -17.12 11.75 16.94
C ASP A 303 -18.44 11.00 16.85
N HIS A 304 -19.08 10.78 17.99
CA HIS A 304 -20.40 10.14 18.12
C HIS A 304 -21.53 10.94 17.46
N LYS A 305 -21.27 12.18 17.02
CA LYS A 305 -22.23 12.99 16.27
C LYS A 305 -22.06 12.85 14.75
N SER A 306 -20.96 12.24 14.30
CA SER A 306 -20.74 12.05 12.86
C SER A 306 -21.80 11.13 12.25
N PRO A 307 -22.22 11.39 11.01
CA PRO A 307 -23.19 10.52 10.31
C PRO A 307 -22.60 9.13 10.04
N PRO A 308 -23.46 8.14 9.71
CA PRO A 308 -22.98 6.83 9.31
C PRO A 308 -22.07 6.94 8.08
N ILE A 309 -21.00 6.15 8.06
CA ILE A 309 -20.07 6.20 6.94
C ILE A 309 -20.65 5.56 5.69
N GLY A 310 -20.26 6.11 4.54
CA GLY A 310 -20.47 5.54 3.23
C GLY A 310 -19.38 6.05 2.30
N ALA A 311 -18.52 5.15 1.78
CA ALA A 311 -17.42 5.53 0.93
C ALA A 311 -17.03 4.42 -0.05
N ALA A 312 -16.34 4.80 -1.12
CA ALA A 312 -15.74 3.88 -2.08
C ALA A 312 -14.26 4.19 -2.26
N ASP A 313 -13.46 3.17 -2.50
CA ASP A 313 -12.07 3.29 -2.93
C ASP A 313 -11.80 2.32 -4.08
N ILE A 314 -10.64 2.39 -4.68
CA ILE A 314 -10.27 1.59 -5.84
C ILE A 314 -8.83 1.12 -5.77
N TYR A 315 -8.62 -0.14 -6.15
CA TYR A 315 -7.29 -0.68 -6.36
C TYR A 315 -7.22 -1.33 -7.75
N ILE A 316 -6.78 -0.57 -8.71
CA ILE A 316 -6.71 -0.91 -10.15
C ILE A 316 -8.12 -1.18 -10.72
N ASP A 317 -8.60 -2.42 -10.65
CA ASP A 317 -9.89 -2.92 -11.15
C ASP A 317 -10.85 -3.34 -10.01
N ASP A 318 -10.35 -3.51 -8.80
CA ASP A 318 -11.13 -3.85 -7.60
C ASP A 318 -11.72 -2.58 -6.95
N PHE A 319 -13.01 -2.31 -7.13
CA PHE A 319 -13.72 -1.30 -6.32
C PHE A 319 -14.02 -1.85 -4.93
N LEU A 320 -13.68 -1.07 -3.93
CA LEU A 320 -13.86 -1.38 -2.52
C LEU A 320 -14.90 -0.42 -1.95
N ALA A 321 -16.02 -0.92 -1.48
CA ALA A 321 -17.02 -0.09 -0.83
C ALA A 321 -17.11 -0.44 0.66
N ILE A 322 -17.36 0.60 1.46
CA ILE A 322 -17.59 0.49 2.90
C ILE A 322 -18.79 1.34 3.28
N ALA A 323 -19.67 0.76 4.10
CA ALA A 323 -20.87 1.45 4.55
C ALA A 323 -21.36 0.91 5.90
N GLN A 324 -21.94 1.77 6.71
CA GLN A 324 -22.77 1.34 7.84
C GLN A 324 -24.20 1.09 7.40
N THR A 325 -24.98 0.35 8.17
CA THR A 325 -26.31 -0.16 7.76
C THR A 325 -27.22 0.86 7.09
N PRO A 326 -27.39 2.11 7.60
CA PRO A 326 -28.31 3.06 6.97
C PRO A 326 -27.89 3.51 5.57
N THR A 327 -26.61 3.38 5.20
CA THR A 327 -26.07 3.93 3.95
C THR A 327 -25.74 2.88 2.89
N GLN A 328 -25.88 1.58 3.18
CA GLN A 328 -25.46 0.48 2.30
C GLN A 328 -26.07 0.56 0.90
N THR A 329 -27.39 0.65 0.81
CA THR A 329 -28.09 0.73 -0.48
C THR A 329 -27.68 1.97 -1.26
N GLN A 330 -27.59 3.12 -0.60
CA GLN A 330 -27.17 4.36 -1.24
C GLN A 330 -25.75 4.26 -1.78
N VAL A 331 -24.80 3.71 -1.01
CA VAL A 331 -23.40 3.54 -1.43
C VAL A 331 -23.31 2.62 -2.65
N LEU A 332 -24.01 1.47 -2.62
CA LEU A 332 -23.99 0.53 -3.74
C LEU A 332 -24.57 1.14 -5.01
N ARG A 333 -25.75 1.74 -4.96
CA ARG A 333 -26.39 2.41 -6.11
C ARG A 333 -25.52 3.51 -6.67
N THR A 334 -25.00 4.35 -5.79
CA THR A 334 -24.13 5.49 -6.19
C THR A 334 -22.86 4.98 -6.85
N LEU A 335 -22.23 3.93 -6.32
CA LEU A 335 -21.01 3.38 -6.89
C LEU A 335 -21.27 2.73 -8.26
N LEU A 336 -22.31 1.92 -8.40
CA LEU A 336 -22.68 1.29 -9.68
C LEU A 336 -22.98 2.36 -10.74
N ASN A 337 -23.73 3.40 -10.38
CA ASN A 337 -24.04 4.50 -11.29
C ASN A 337 -22.80 5.33 -11.64
N ALA A 338 -21.88 5.59 -10.70
CA ALA A 338 -20.62 6.28 -10.98
C ALA A 338 -19.74 5.48 -11.95
N ILE A 339 -19.65 4.16 -11.78
CA ILE A 339 -18.96 3.27 -12.72
C ILE A 339 -19.60 3.37 -14.10
N GLY A 340 -20.93 3.32 -14.19
CA GLY A 340 -21.66 3.45 -15.45
C GLY A 340 -21.55 4.82 -16.12
N ARG A 341 -21.12 5.87 -15.39
CA ARG A 341 -20.83 7.21 -15.93
C ARG A 341 -19.44 7.30 -16.57
N VAL A 342 -18.53 6.44 -16.21
CA VAL A 342 -17.16 6.42 -16.75
C VAL A 342 -17.02 5.32 -17.79
N PHE A 343 -17.50 4.14 -17.47
CA PHE A 343 -17.55 3.00 -18.38
C PHE A 343 -18.95 2.85 -18.94
N ARG A 344 -19.03 2.40 -20.19
CA ARG A 344 -20.30 2.25 -20.85
C ARG A 344 -21.16 1.22 -20.11
N GLN A 345 -22.44 1.55 -19.88
CA GLN A 345 -23.43 0.61 -19.36
C GLN A 345 -23.72 -0.49 -20.38
N ASP A 346 -24.14 -1.65 -19.87
CA ASP A 346 -24.50 -2.80 -20.68
C ASP A 346 -25.84 -2.56 -21.42
N GLY A 347 -26.07 -3.31 -22.53
CA GLY A 347 -27.31 -3.29 -23.28
C GLY A 347 -27.38 -2.25 -24.40
N HIS A 348 -26.24 -1.73 -24.85
CA HIS A 348 -26.21 -0.91 -26.05
C HIS A 348 -26.49 -1.74 -27.30
N PRO A 349 -27.28 -1.24 -28.29
CA PRO A 349 -27.62 -1.98 -29.51
C PRO A 349 -26.40 -2.52 -30.29
N ASP A 350 -25.26 -1.83 -30.21
CA ASP A 350 -24.02 -2.22 -30.90
C ASP A 350 -23.12 -3.16 -30.06
N ASP A 351 -23.61 -3.67 -28.90
CA ASP A 351 -22.83 -4.58 -28.10
C ASP A 351 -22.72 -5.94 -28.81
N ARG A 352 -21.48 -6.46 -28.88
CA ARG A 352 -21.26 -7.81 -29.38
C ARG A 352 -21.73 -8.83 -28.34
N PRO A 353 -22.27 -9.99 -28.77
CA PRO A 353 -22.73 -11.05 -27.84
C PRO A 353 -21.63 -11.52 -26.87
N ASP A 354 -20.36 -11.49 -27.31
CA ASP A 354 -19.22 -11.96 -26.51
C ASP A 354 -18.68 -10.91 -25.54
N ARG A 355 -19.23 -9.69 -25.56
CA ARG A 355 -18.80 -8.63 -24.66
C ARG A 355 -19.31 -8.92 -23.25
N LYS A 356 -18.38 -8.91 -22.29
CA LYS A 356 -18.75 -9.04 -20.88
C LYS A 356 -19.35 -7.75 -20.34
N GLN A 357 -20.27 -7.91 -19.41
CA GLN A 357 -20.81 -6.81 -18.61
C GLN A 357 -19.70 -6.03 -17.91
N THR A 358 -19.93 -4.75 -17.67
CA THR A 358 -18.92 -3.86 -17.04
C THR A 358 -18.51 -4.37 -15.67
N ILE A 359 -19.47 -4.82 -14.87
CA ILE A 359 -19.20 -5.46 -13.57
C ILE A 359 -19.25 -6.98 -13.74
N SER A 360 -18.31 -7.68 -13.10
CA SER A 360 -18.23 -9.13 -13.14
C SER A 360 -19.36 -9.77 -12.31
N THR A 361 -20.49 -10.07 -12.96
CA THR A 361 -21.65 -10.72 -12.31
C THR A 361 -21.27 -12.06 -11.68
N SER A 362 -20.37 -12.83 -12.31
CA SER A 362 -19.90 -14.10 -11.75
C SER A 362 -19.18 -13.94 -10.40
N LYS A 363 -18.48 -12.84 -10.17
CA LYS A 363 -17.84 -12.53 -8.87
C LYS A 363 -18.87 -11.98 -7.88
N LEU A 364 -19.84 -11.19 -8.33
CA LEU A 364 -20.94 -10.73 -7.48
C LEU A 364 -21.67 -11.93 -6.86
N LEU A 365 -22.05 -12.90 -7.69
CA LEU A 365 -22.75 -14.12 -7.25
C LEU A 365 -21.92 -15.04 -6.35
N LYS A 366 -20.57 -14.91 -6.38
CA LYS A 366 -19.66 -15.65 -5.49
C LYS A 366 -19.43 -14.97 -4.13
N GLY A 367 -20.16 -13.92 -3.82
CA GLY A 367 -20.14 -13.24 -2.54
C GLY A 367 -19.28 -11.97 -2.48
N ASP A 368 -18.60 -11.56 -3.55
CA ASP A 368 -17.89 -10.28 -3.57
C ASP A 368 -18.86 -9.10 -3.42
N GLY A 369 -20.03 -9.19 -4.08
CA GLY A 369 -21.08 -8.18 -4.02
C GLY A 369 -21.95 -8.18 -2.76
N CYS A 370 -21.68 -9.07 -1.81
CA CYS A 370 -22.42 -9.13 -0.55
C CYS A 370 -21.82 -8.20 0.50
N TRP A 371 -22.64 -7.45 1.21
CA TRP A 371 -22.23 -6.68 2.37
C TRP A 371 -21.87 -7.61 3.54
N SER A 372 -20.65 -7.52 4.04
CA SER A 372 -20.16 -8.35 5.15
C SER A 372 -19.25 -7.58 6.08
N THR A 373 -19.29 -7.87 7.37
CA THR A 373 -18.34 -7.40 8.37
C THR A 373 -17.00 -8.13 8.26
N LYS A 374 -16.98 -9.33 7.63
CA LYS A 374 -15.76 -10.09 7.43
C LYS A 374 -15.51 -10.33 5.94
N LYS A 375 -14.41 -9.83 5.42
CA LYS A 375 -14.07 -9.93 3.98
C LYS A 375 -12.56 -9.89 3.74
N VAL A 376 -12.11 -10.57 2.68
CA VAL A 376 -10.73 -10.47 2.20
C VAL A 376 -10.61 -9.26 1.27
N ILE A 377 -9.94 -8.23 1.73
CA ILE A 377 -9.67 -6.97 1.01
C ILE A 377 -8.16 -6.87 0.73
N LEU A 378 -7.81 -6.70 -0.53
CA LEU A 378 -6.41 -6.60 -0.97
C LEU A 378 -5.50 -7.69 -0.36
N GLY A 379 -6.08 -8.87 -0.16
CA GLY A 379 -5.36 -10.04 0.34
C GLY A 379 -5.23 -10.14 1.85
N TRP A 380 -5.79 -9.22 2.61
CA TRP A 380 -5.92 -9.27 4.07
C TRP A 380 -7.36 -9.62 4.45
N GLU A 381 -7.55 -10.49 5.42
CA GLU A 381 -8.86 -10.75 6.01
C GLU A 381 -9.13 -9.68 7.06
N LEU A 382 -10.13 -8.85 6.79
CA LEU A 382 -10.63 -7.81 7.68
C LEU A 382 -11.87 -8.32 8.40
N ASP A 383 -11.95 -8.06 9.70
CA ASP A 383 -13.11 -8.27 10.54
C ASP A 383 -13.46 -6.94 11.22
N THR A 384 -14.45 -6.24 10.67
CA THR A 384 -14.88 -4.93 11.19
C THR A 384 -15.69 -5.04 12.48
N TYR A 385 -16.31 -6.19 12.74
CA TYR A 385 -17.01 -6.46 13.99
C TYR A 385 -16.01 -6.53 15.15
N ARG A 386 -14.88 -7.21 14.95
CA ARG A 386 -13.79 -7.27 15.93
C ARG A 386 -12.78 -6.13 15.81
N GLY A 387 -12.86 -5.30 14.78
CA GLY A 387 -11.91 -4.24 14.51
C GLY A 387 -10.49 -4.74 14.22
N THR A 388 -10.36 -5.93 13.61
CA THR A 388 -9.06 -6.59 13.41
C THR A 388 -8.80 -6.97 11.95
N LEU A 389 -7.52 -7.17 11.66
CA LEU A 389 -7.08 -7.76 10.39
C LEU A 389 -6.09 -8.90 10.64
N ARG A 390 -6.09 -9.88 9.74
CA ARG A 390 -5.15 -11.01 9.74
C ARG A 390 -4.81 -11.48 8.34
N LEU A 391 -3.75 -12.27 8.22
CA LEU A 391 -3.46 -12.97 6.98
C LEU A 391 -4.43 -14.16 6.81
N PRO A 392 -5.00 -14.39 5.60
CA PRO A 392 -5.67 -15.63 5.28
C PRO A 392 -4.75 -16.83 5.52
N ASP A 393 -5.29 -17.94 6.04
CA ASP A 393 -4.52 -19.11 6.50
C ASP A 393 -3.59 -19.67 5.42
N HIS A 394 -4.05 -19.75 4.15
CA HIS A 394 -3.22 -20.22 3.03
C HIS A 394 -2.00 -19.31 2.74
N LYS A 395 -2.15 -18.00 2.95
CA LYS A 395 -1.03 -17.05 2.80
C LYS A 395 -0.07 -17.13 3.98
N ALA A 396 -0.59 -17.28 5.19
CA ALA A 396 0.21 -17.47 6.39
C ALA A 396 1.04 -18.77 6.31
N ALA A 397 0.45 -19.87 5.83
CA ALA A 397 1.14 -21.13 5.61
C ALA A 397 2.26 -20.98 4.57
N ARG A 398 1.97 -20.37 3.43
CA ARG A 398 2.96 -20.10 2.38
C ARG A 398 4.11 -19.23 2.86
N LEU A 399 3.82 -18.20 3.65
CA LEU A 399 4.86 -17.34 4.21
C LEU A 399 5.80 -18.12 5.14
N ARG A 400 5.25 -18.94 6.03
CA ARG A 400 6.05 -19.79 6.92
C ARG A 400 6.96 -20.71 6.12
N GLU A 401 6.44 -21.39 5.10
CA GLU A 401 7.22 -22.26 4.21
C GLU A 401 8.38 -21.50 3.53
N LEU A 402 8.11 -20.30 3.00
CA LEU A 402 9.13 -19.47 2.37
C LEU A 402 10.22 -19.07 3.37
N LEU A 403 9.85 -18.56 4.53
CA LEU A 403 10.81 -18.11 5.54
C LEU A 403 11.65 -19.27 6.08
N GLN A 404 11.08 -20.44 6.30
CA GLN A 404 11.82 -21.66 6.67
C GLN A 404 12.83 -22.04 5.59
N THR A 405 12.39 -22.05 4.32
CA THR A 405 13.26 -22.37 3.18
C THR A 405 14.46 -21.43 3.11
N PHE A 406 14.22 -20.12 3.20
CA PHE A 406 15.31 -19.14 3.12
C PHE A 406 16.19 -19.09 4.36
N GLY A 407 15.66 -19.44 5.53
CA GLY A 407 16.40 -19.51 6.79
C GLY A 407 17.55 -20.52 6.77
N THR A 408 17.47 -21.57 5.94
CA THR A 408 18.50 -22.61 5.81
C THR A 408 19.51 -22.37 4.68
N LEU A 409 19.22 -21.45 3.75
CA LEU A 409 20.03 -21.24 2.56
C LEU A 409 21.21 -20.30 2.84
N ARG A 410 22.45 -20.73 2.51
CA ARG A 410 23.62 -19.85 2.51
C ARG A 410 23.70 -18.96 1.26
N ARG A 411 23.12 -19.40 0.14
CA ARG A 411 23.07 -18.68 -1.14
C ARG A 411 21.74 -18.91 -1.84
N THR A 412 21.24 -17.86 -2.52
CA THR A 412 19.99 -17.93 -3.29
C THR A 412 20.11 -17.23 -4.62
N SER A 413 19.24 -17.54 -5.59
CA SER A 413 19.18 -16.77 -6.83
C SER A 413 18.55 -15.39 -6.59
N LYS A 414 19.01 -14.36 -7.29
CA LYS A 414 18.45 -13.01 -7.22
C LYS A 414 16.93 -13.00 -7.46
N ARG A 415 16.44 -13.83 -8.41
CA ARG A 415 15.00 -13.94 -8.71
C ARG A 415 14.20 -14.45 -7.50
N LYS A 416 14.65 -15.54 -6.85
CA LYS A 416 13.97 -16.08 -5.65
C LYS A 416 14.00 -15.08 -4.50
N TRP A 417 15.11 -14.35 -4.35
CA TRP A 417 15.25 -13.32 -3.32
C TRP A 417 14.27 -12.15 -3.54
N LEU A 418 14.14 -11.66 -4.78
CA LEU A 418 13.17 -10.63 -5.12
C LEU A 418 11.72 -11.09 -4.89
N GLN A 419 11.43 -12.36 -5.11
CA GLN A 419 10.12 -12.94 -4.81
C GLN A 419 9.84 -12.90 -3.30
N LEU A 420 10.78 -13.35 -2.46
CA LEU A 420 10.66 -13.24 -1.00
C LEU A 420 10.44 -11.79 -0.56
N LEU A 421 11.25 -10.86 -1.06
CA LEU A 421 11.12 -9.44 -0.72
C LEU A 421 9.76 -8.87 -1.11
N GLY A 422 9.17 -9.32 -2.23
CA GLY A 422 7.82 -8.93 -2.63
C GLY A 422 6.75 -9.37 -1.63
N GLU A 423 6.82 -10.63 -1.18
CA GLU A 423 5.90 -11.17 -0.17
C GLU A 423 6.06 -10.43 1.19
N LEU A 424 7.29 -10.20 1.64
CA LEU A 424 7.56 -9.52 2.91
C LEU A 424 7.17 -8.04 2.88
N ARG A 425 7.36 -7.35 1.74
CA ARG A 425 6.91 -5.96 1.58
C ARG A 425 5.40 -5.83 1.75
N TYR A 426 4.65 -6.75 1.17
CA TYR A 426 3.21 -6.81 1.34
C TYR A 426 2.83 -7.01 2.82
N MET A 427 3.55 -7.88 3.53
CA MET A 427 3.34 -8.16 4.95
C MET A 427 3.68 -6.98 5.86
N SER A 428 4.71 -6.21 5.53
CA SER A 428 5.13 -5.05 6.31
C SER A 428 4.03 -3.97 6.44
N THR A 429 3.01 -4.01 5.58
CA THR A 429 1.86 -3.09 5.63
C THR A 429 1.06 -3.22 6.94
N ALA A 430 0.97 -4.42 7.50
CA ALA A 430 0.21 -4.67 8.73
C ALA A 430 1.10 -4.86 9.96
N ILE A 431 2.42 -4.86 9.81
CA ILE A 431 3.35 -5.06 10.91
C ILE A 431 4.09 -3.75 11.19
N LYS A 432 3.81 -3.14 12.31
CA LYS A 432 4.59 -1.98 12.75
C LYS A 432 6.06 -2.36 12.94
N GLY A 433 6.95 -1.51 12.42
CA GLY A 433 8.38 -1.69 12.53
C GLY A 433 8.98 -2.77 11.63
N ALA A 434 8.17 -3.51 10.84
CA ALA A 434 8.71 -4.49 9.89
C ALA A 434 9.54 -3.86 8.77
N SER A 435 9.36 -2.57 8.51
CA SER A 435 10.11 -1.83 7.48
C SER A 435 11.61 -1.89 7.70
N TYR A 436 12.08 -1.86 8.96
CA TYR A 436 13.50 -1.94 9.26
C TYR A 436 14.09 -3.32 8.96
N LEU A 437 13.39 -4.40 9.32
CA LEU A 437 13.79 -5.78 8.97
C LEU A 437 13.84 -5.95 7.45
N PHE A 438 12.88 -5.36 6.76
CA PHE A 438 12.84 -5.37 5.31
C PHE A 438 14.05 -4.66 4.70
N SER A 439 14.49 -3.53 5.26
CA SER A 439 15.64 -2.78 4.75
C SER A 439 16.95 -3.57 4.86
N ILE A 440 17.15 -4.36 5.91
CA ILE A 440 18.28 -5.27 6.05
C ILE A 440 18.30 -6.31 4.91
N LEU A 441 17.14 -6.92 4.63
CA LEU A 441 17.02 -7.87 3.53
C LEU A 441 17.23 -7.21 2.16
N GLN A 442 16.70 -6.01 1.97
CA GLN A 442 16.86 -5.22 0.75
C GLN A 442 18.32 -4.85 0.48
N SER A 443 19.10 -4.54 1.53
CA SER A 443 20.52 -4.16 1.41
C SER A 443 21.39 -5.27 0.77
N THR A 444 20.95 -6.53 0.87
CA THR A 444 21.63 -7.66 0.20
C THR A 444 21.73 -7.48 -1.32
N LEU A 445 20.73 -6.83 -1.93
CA LEU A 445 20.73 -6.53 -3.36
C LEU A 445 21.71 -5.40 -3.73
N THR A 446 21.78 -4.38 -2.90
CA THR A 446 22.66 -3.21 -3.13
C THR A 446 24.13 -3.54 -2.86
N GLN A 447 24.40 -4.43 -1.89
CA GLN A 447 25.76 -4.89 -1.59
C GLN A 447 26.32 -5.87 -2.63
N GLN A 448 25.49 -6.50 -3.43
CA GLN A 448 25.88 -7.49 -4.44
C GLN A 448 25.23 -7.22 -5.82
N PRO A 449 25.45 -6.05 -6.42
CA PRO A 449 24.65 -5.58 -7.57
C PRO A 449 24.79 -6.45 -8.83
N GLY A 450 25.97 -6.98 -9.11
CA GLY A 450 26.27 -7.79 -10.30
C GLY A 450 26.01 -9.28 -10.16
N SER A 451 25.67 -9.75 -8.97
CA SER A 451 25.61 -11.18 -8.67
C SER A 451 24.30 -11.82 -9.14
N LYS A 452 24.37 -12.90 -9.93
CA LYS A 452 23.21 -13.75 -10.24
C LYS A 452 22.75 -14.58 -9.04
N ARG A 453 23.67 -14.92 -8.11
CA ARG A 453 23.42 -15.62 -6.85
C ARG A 453 23.93 -14.79 -5.68
N LEU A 454 23.05 -14.50 -4.73
CA LEU A 454 23.31 -13.70 -3.54
C LEU A 454 23.80 -14.59 -2.41
N ARG A 455 24.81 -14.15 -1.67
CA ARG A 455 25.26 -14.73 -0.41
C ARG A 455 24.47 -14.09 0.73
N LEU A 456 23.89 -14.91 1.60
CA LEU A 456 23.14 -14.44 2.76
C LEU A 456 24.10 -14.36 3.97
N SER A 457 24.21 -13.16 4.55
CA SER A 457 25.05 -12.92 5.73
C SER A 457 24.36 -13.40 7.02
N PRO A 458 25.11 -13.57 8.14
CA PRO A 458 24.51 -13.86 9.44
C PRO A 458 23.44 -12.85 9.85
N LEU A 459 23.63 -11.57 9.57
CA LEU A 459 22.65 -10.51 9.84
C LEU A 459 21.35 -10.73 9.08
N VAL A 460 21.44 -11.17 7.81
CA VAL A 460 20.26 -11.54 7.01
C VAL A 460 19.53 -12.73 7.60
N HIS A 461 20.24 -13.75 8.07
CA HIS A 461 19.61 -14.92 8.71
C HIS A 461 18.87 -14.54 10.00
N ARG A 462 19.46 -13.68 10.83
CA ARG A 462 18.79 -13.14 12.01
C ARG A 462 17.52 -12.36 11.65
N SER A 463 17.60 -11.48 10.66
CA SER A 463 16.42 -10.78 10.17
C SER A 463 15.32 -11.71 9.63
N LEU A 464 15.70 -12.83 9.02
CA LEU A 464 14.73 -13.86 8.60
C LEU A 464 14.11 -14.60 9.79
N GLN A 465 14.84 -14.84 10.87
CA GLN A 465 14.30 -15.40 12.11
C GLN A 465 13.31 -14.44 12.77
N ASP A 466 13.63 -13.14 12.82
CA ASP A 466 12.69 -12.13 13.31
C ASP A 466 11.41 -12.10 12.47
N TRP A 467 11.54 -12.20 11.15
CA TRP A 467 10.39 -12.33 10.26
C TRP A 467 9.57 -13.59 10.49
N GLN A 468 10.20 -14.72 10.85
CA GLN A 468 9.49 -15.96 11.21
C GLN A 468 8.66 -15.77 12.48
N ALA A 469 9.24 -15.16 13.51
CA ALA A 469 8.54 -14.85 14.75
C ALA A 469 7.36 -13.90 14.51
N LEU A 470 7.55 -12.85 13.72
CA LEU A 470 6.48 -11.91 13.35
C LEU A 470 5.37 -12.57 12.54
N ALA A 471 5.71 -13.43 11.60
CA ALA A 471 4.73 -14.15 10.78
C ALA A 471 3.90 -15.12 11.63
N GLN A 472 4.50 -15.76 12.62
CA GLN A 472 3.80 -16.60 13.57
C GLN A 472 2.84 -15.76 14.43
N GLN A 473 3.32 -14.64 14.97
CA GLN A 473 2.49 -13.73 15.77
C GLN A 473 1.28 -13.20 14.98
N LEU A 474 1.45 -12.84 13.70
CA LEU A 474 0.34 -12.39 12.83
C LEU A 474 -0.72 -13.47 12.58
N THR A 475 -0.32 -14.75 12.67
CA THR A 475 -1.24 -15.87 12.50
C THR A 475 -2.02 -16.12 13.78
N GLU A 476 -1.36 -16.01 14.92
CA GLU A 476 -1.91 -16.29 16.25
C GLU A 476 -2.74 -15.13 16.81
N CYS A 477 -2.29 -13.89 16.54
CA CYS A 477 -2.88 -12.68 17.09
C CYS A 477 -3.29 -11.71 15.97
N PRO A 478 -4.59 -11.56 15.67
CA PRO A 478 -5.07 -10.56 14.75
C PRO A 478 -4.64 -9.14 15.16
N VAL A 479 -4.28 -8.30 14.18
CA VAL A 479 -3.81 -6.94 14.42
C VAL A 479 -4.99 -5.98 14.53
N PRO A 480 -5.09 -5.17 15.59
CA PRO A 480 -6.14 -4.15 15.68
C PRO A 480 -6.02 -3.10 14.57
N ILE A 481 -7.09 -2.89 13.81
CA ILE A 481 -7.12 -1.91 12.70
C ILE A 481 -6.79 -0.49 13.22
N ALA A 482 -7.34 -0.12 14.36
CA ALA A 482 -7.07 1.18 14.99
C ALA A 482 -5.58 1.42 15.29
N SER A 483 -4.77 0.34 15.43
CA SER A 483 -3.34 0.47 15.63
C SER A 483 -2.57 0.85 14.37
N LEU A 484 -3.13 0.64 13.19
CA LEU A 484 -2.47 0.85 11.89
C LEU A 484 -2.80 2.20 11.25
N VAL A 485 -3.79 2.91 11.78
CA VAL A 485 -4.22 4.20 11.24
C VAL A 485 -3.67 5.35 12.08
N PRO A 486 -3.45 6.54 11.48
CA PRO A 486 -3.12 7.74 12.23
C PRO A 486 -4.23 8.07 13.22
N ARG A 487 -3.87 8.48 14.43
CA ARG A 487 -4.81 8.85 15.51
C ARG A 487 -4.42 10.15 16.15
N ALA A 488 -5.38 10.84 16.77
CA ALA A 488 -5.08 11.95 17.66
C ALA A 488 -4.11 11.50 18.77
N PRO A 489 -3.17 12.35 19.17
CA PRO A 489 -2.18 11.96 20.15
C PRO A 489 -2.79 11.82 21.55
N HIS A 490 -2.37 10.78 22.28
CA HIS A 490 -2.59 10.68 23.72
C HIS A 490 -1.50 11.43 24.47
N TYR A 491 -0.30 11.46 23.88
CA TYR A 491 0.86 12.19 24.41
C TYR A 491 1.54 12.93 23.28
N VAL A 492 1.99 14.16 23.61
CA VAL A 492 2.73 15.00 22.69
C VAL A 492 4.05 15.38 23.34
N GLY A 493 5.15 15.19 22.62
CA GLY A 493 6.48 15.50 23.11
C GLY A 493 7.36 16.15 22.07
N ALA A 494 8.53 16.56 22.51
CA ALA A 494 9.60 16.96 21.61
C ALA A 494 10.94 16.50 22.17
N VAL A 495 11.88 16.25 21.27
CA VAL A 495 13.24 15.84 21.56
C VAL A 495 14.23 16.68 20.79
N ASP A 496 15.44 16.78 21.34
CA ASP A 496 16.59 17.41 20.73
C ASP A 496 17.86 16.65 21.07
N ALA A 497 18.83 16.68 20.19
CA ALA A 497 20.16 16.15 20.44
C ALA A 497 21.25 17.19 20.18
N SER A 498 22.05 17.42 21.18
CA SER A 498 23.29 18.24 21.09
C SER A 498 24.51 17.34 20.94
N GLY A 499 25.69 17.95 20.74
CA GLY A 499 26.96 17.22 20.79
C GLY A 499 27.30 16.66 22.18
N THR A 500 26.57 17.03 23.24
CA THR A 500 26.80 16.61 24.62
C THR A 500 25.81 15.59 25.11
N GLY A 501 24.60 15.54 24.53
CA GLY A 501 23.58 14.59 24.98
C GLY A 501 22.22 14.82 24.35
N ILE A 502 21.24 14.11 24.86
CA ILE A 502 19.83 14.09 24.44
C ILE A 502 18.99 14.74 25.52
N GLY A 503 17.98 15.52 25.09
CA GLY A 503 16.94 16.07 25.98
C GLY A 503 15.56 16.03 25.34
N GLY A 504 14.54 16.08 26.16
CA GLY A 504 13.18 16.10 25.67
C GLY A 504 12.11 16.09 26.75
N PHE A 505 10.87 16.14 26.32
CA PHE A 505 9.72 16.14 27.22
C PHE A 505 8.51 15.44 26.60
N TRP A 506 7.56 15.06 27.47
CA TRP A 506 6.25 14.56 27.08
C TRP A 506 5.13 15.21 27.90
N LEU A 507 4.07 15.56 27.21
CA LEU A 507 2.83 16.11 27.76
C LEU A 507 1.67 15.16 27.46
N PRO A 508 0.84 14.82 28.44
CA PRO A 508 -0.42 14.13 28.18
C PRO A 508 -1.39 15.07 27.46
N SER A 509 -2.16 14.55 26.51
CA SER A 509 -3.21 15.35 25.86
C SER A 509 -4.40 15.60 26.79
N ASN A 510 -4.56 14.78 27.83
CA ASN A 510 -5.59 14.94 28.83
C ASN A 510 -4.98 14.92 30.23
N PHE A 511 -4.97 16.06 30.92
CA PHE A 511 -4.48 16.22 32.29
C PHE A 511 -5.47 15.73 33.37
N GLY A 512 -6.66 15.28 32.99
CA GLY A 512 -7.68 14.79 33.94
C GLY A 512 -7.44 13.35 34.42
N SER A 513 -6.44 12.63 33.87
CA SER A 513 -6.06 11.31 34.38
C SER A 513 -5.09 11.42 35.57
N PRO A 514 -5.25 10.64 36.63
CA PRO A 514 -4.35 10.67 37.78
C PRO A 514 -2.90 10.26 37.47
N HIS A 515 -2.69 9.58 36.32
CA HIS A 515 -1.37 9.18 35.84
C HIS A 515 -0.80 10.13 34.78
N ALA A 516 -1.52 11.19 34.42
CA ALA A 516 -1.17 12.13 33.38
C ALA A 516 -0.30 13.27 33.93
N ARG A 517 1.00 12.99 34.14
CA ARG A 517 1.98 14.02 34.54
C ARG A 517 2.89 14.39 33.37
N PRO A 518 3.22 15.68 33.19
CA PRO A 518 4.25 16.10 32.28
C PRO A 518 5.62 15.58 32.73
N ILE A 519 6.39 15.01 31.82
CA ILE A 519 7.73 14.52 32.12
C ILE A 519 8.77 15.27 31.30
N VAL A 520 9.94 15.50 31.91
CA VAL A 520 11.13 16.00 31.24
C VAL A 520 12.27 15.02 31.47
N PHE A 521 13.13 14.85 30.49
CA PHE A 521 14.29 13.96 30.59
C PHE A 521 15.50 14.55 29.90
N ARG A 522 16.68 14.12 30.32
CA ARG A 522 17.96 14.38 29.67
C ARG A 522 18.91 13.21 29.88
N HIS A 523 19.83 13.02 28.96
CA HIS A 523 20.86 11.97 29.02
C HIS A 523 22.15 12.45 28.35
N ALA A 524 23.25 12.50 29.11
CA ALA A 524 24.57 12.87 28.57
C ALA A 524 25.21 11.69 27.82
N PHE A 525 25.75 11.93 26.64
CA PHE A 525 26.55 10.92 25.95
C PHE A 525 27.86 10.67 26.70
N ASP A 526 28.34 9.43 26.66
CA ASP A 526 29.69 9.08 27.08
C ASP A 526 30.76 9.70 26.17
N ASP A 527 32.01 9.72 26.63
CA ASP A 527 33.13 10.30 25.90
C ASP A 527 33.40 9.57 24.57
N ASP A 528 33.19 8.24 24.54
CA ASP A 528 33.36 7.43 23.34
C ASP A 528 32.36 7.84 22.26
N THR A 529 31.10 7.98 22.62
CA THR A 529 30.03 8.42 21.70
C THR A 529 30.28 9.84 21.21
N ARG A 530 30.64 10.78 22.11
CA ARG A 530 30.97 12.16 21.74
C ARG A 530 32.15 12.26 20.79
N SER A 531 33.17 11.43 20.98
CA SER A 531 34.35 11.39 20.14
C SER A 531 34.07 10.93 18.69
N GLN A 532 32.95 10.24 18.45
CA GLN A 532 32.55 9.75 17.15
C GLN A 532 31.73 10.74 16.32
N LEU A 533 31.32 11.89 16.88
CA LEU A 533 30.52 12.89 16.17
C LEU A 533 31.32 13.55 15.04
N VAL A 534 30.78 13.51 13.84
CA VAL A 534 31.30 14.23 12.65
C VAL A 534 31.14 15.74 12.89
N SER A 535 32.26 16.47 12.88
CA SER A 535 32.25 17.91 13.06
C SER A 535 33.39 18.53 12.24
N ALA A 536 33.48 19.87 12.19
CA ALA A 536 34.59 20.57 11.58
C ALA A 536 35.94 20.19 12.22
N LYS A 537 35.94 19.87 13.52
CA LYS A 537 37.10 19.42 14.28
C LYS A 537 37.38 17.93 14.18
N ASN A 538 36.34 17.11 13.86
CA ASN A 538 36.43 15.66 13.73
C ASN A 538 35.75 15.18 12.44
N ARG A 539 36.47 15.32 11.32
CA ARG A 539 35.95 14.87 10.00
C ARG A 539 35.95 13.36 9.82
N GLN A 540 36.63 12.61 10.66
CA GLN A 540 36.72 11.14 10.64
C GLN A 540 35.71 10.47 11.55
N GLY A 541 34.87 11.24 12.22
CA GLY A 541 33.78 10.72 13.03
C GLY A 541 32.83 9.81 12.22
N GLN A 542 32.13 8.93 12.91
CA GLN A 542 31.22 7.96 12.29
C GLN A 542 29.74 8.21 12.59
N LEU A 543 29.45 9.14 13.50
CA LEU A 543 28.12 9.53 13.92
C LEU A 543 27.79 10.93 13.40
N THR A 544 26.63 11.08 12.80
CA THR A 544 26.12 12.39 12.34
C THR A 544 25.14 12.96 13.37
N ASN A 545 24.90 14.28 13.30
CA ASN A 545 23.86 14.89 14.13
C ASN A 545 22.49 14.25 13.92
N SER A 546 22.18 13.81 12.68
CA SER A 546 20.93 13.13 12.40
C SER A 546 20.81 11.75 13.06
N ASP A 547 21.95 11.07 13.31
CA ASP A 547 21.96 9.82 14.08
C ASP A 547 21.63 10.09 15.56
N PHE A 548 22.15 11.16 16.13
CA PHE A 548 21.85 11.59 17.50
C PHE A 548 20.39 12.03 17.65
N GLU A 549 19.84 12.73 16.68
CA GLU A 549 18.43 13.13 16.68
C GLU A 549 17.48 11.91 16.56
N LEU A 550 17.85 10.92 15.73
CA LEU A 550 17.09 9.67 15.69
C LEU A 550 17.19 8.92 17.03
N ALA A 551 18.37 8.91 17.64
CA ALA A 551 18.57 8.33 18.96
C ALA A 551 17.72 9.04 20.03
N ALA A 552 17.56 10.37 19.94
CA ALA A 552 16.68 11.14 20.81
C ALA A 552 15.21 10.75 20.67
N LEU A 553 14.72 10.59 19.44
CA LEU A 553 13.35 10.10 19.18
C LEU A 553 13.11 8.71 19.78
N VAL A 554 14.08 7.80 19.67
CA VAL A 554 13.95 6.43 20.16
C VAL A 554 14.07 6.37 21.69
N LEU A 555 15.07 7.03 22.28
CA LEU A 555 15.26 7.07 23.73
C LEU A 555 14.08 7.76 24.43
N GLY A 556 13.61 8.89 23.90
CA GLY A 556 12.43 9.59 24.43
C GLY A 556 11.18 8.73 24.40
N SER A 557 11.01 7.93 23.33
CA SER A 557 9.91 6.96 23.21
C SER A 557 10.06 5.82 24.23
N SER A 558 11.29 5.34 24.49
CA SER A 558 11.56 4.30 25.48
C SER A 558 11.24 4.78 26.89
N ILE A 559 11.72 5.97 27.25
CA ILE A 559 11.43 6.59 28.56
C ILE A 559 9.93 6.71 28.77
N MET A 560 9.20 7.23 27.76
CA MET A 560 7.76 7.36 27.84
C MET A 560 7.06 6.01 28.04
N ALA A 561 7.45 5.00 27.27
CA ALA A 561 6.84 3.68 27.30
C ALA A 561 7.06 2.93 28.63
N ARG A 562 8.21 3.13 29.26
CA ARG A 562 8.52 2.52 30.56
C ARG A 562 7.92 3.28 31.76
N HIS A 563 7.76 4.58 31.60
CA HIS A 563 7.26 5.42 32.67
C HIS A 563 5.72 5.43 32.75
N THR A 564 5.06 5.23 31.64
CA THR A 564 3.59 5.31 31.51
C THR A 564 3.02 3.99 31.01
N PRO A 565 1.95 3.45 31.63
CA PRO A 565 1.29 2.25 31.13
C PRO A 565 0.55 2.57 29.82
N LEU A 566 1.18 2.26 28.70
CA LEU A 566 0.62 2.48 27.38
C LEU A 566 -0.24 1.29 26.94
N ASN A 567 -1.38 1.57 26.31
CA ASN A 567 -2.25 0.56 25.71
C ASN A 567 -2.80 1.04 24.36
N HIS A 568 -2.08 0.73 23.29
CA HIS A 568 -2.37 1.19 21.94
C HIS A 568 -2.40 2.73 21.81
N ASP A 569 -1.60 3.43 22.61
CA ASP A 569 -1.57 4.88 22.62
C ASP A 569 -0.87 5.47 21.39
N ALA A 570 -1.31 6.66 20.97
CA ALA A 570 -0.67 7.45 19.94
C ALA A 570 0.26 8.49 20.58
N LEU A 571 1.53 8.42 20.27
CA LEU A 571 2.57 9.35 20.67
C LEU A 571 2.94 10.24 19.48
N TRP A 572 2.89 11.56 19.65
CA TRP A 572 3.42 12.49 18.68
C TRP A 572 4.69 13.13 19.23
N CYS A 573 5.79 13.00 18.51
CA CYS A 573 7.09 13.52 18.94
C CYS A 573 7.68 14.46 17.90
N ALA A 574 7.99 15.67 18.30
CA ALA A 574 8.64 16.66 17.46
C ALA A 574 10.17 16.53 17.53
N SER A 575 10.86 16.77 16.40
CA SER A 575 12.28 17.02 16.30
C SER A 575 12.53 18.01 15.16
N ASP A 576 13.55 18.82 15.25
CA ASP A 576 13.91 19.78 14.20
C ASP A 576 14.77 19.19 13.09
N ASN A 577 15.19 17.93 13.23
CA ASN A 577 15.98 17.21 12.25
C ASN A 577 15.10 16.47 11.23
N THR A 578 14.86 17.08 10.08
CA THR A 578 14.02 16.52 9.02
C THR A 578 14.47 15.10 8.55
N PRO A 579 15.78 14.78 8.39
CA PRO A 579 16.24 13.43 8.10
C PRO A 579 15.82 12.40 9.17
N ALA A 580 16.04 12.67 10.44
CA ALA A 580 15.67 11.76 11.54
C ALA A 580 14.17 11.50 11.58
N VAL A 581 13.36 12.56 11.45
CA VAL A 581 11.89 12.45 11.33
C VAL A 581 11.49 11.59 10.14
N ALA A 582 12.11 11.79 8.96
CA ALA A 582 11.79 11.02 7.77
C ALA A 582 12.16 9.54 7.90
N TRP A 583 13.30 9.20 8.51
CA TRP A 583 13.71 7.82 8.78
C TRP A 583 12.76 7.14 9.76
N CYS A 584 12.41 7.82 10.84
CA CYS A 584 11.46 7.32 11.82
C CYS A 584 10.06 7.10 11.22
N ALA A 585 9.54 8.06 10.44
CA ALA A 585 8.23 7.96 9.79
C ALA A 585 8.17 6.83 8.76
N LYS A 586 9.24 6.61 8.01
CA LYS A 586 9.33 5.51 7.03
C LYS A 586 9.62 4.16 7.68
N GLY A 587 10.15 4.14 8.92
CA GLY A 587 10.67 2.94 9.56
C GLY A 587 11.80 2.26 8.77
N SER A 588 12.49 3.01 7.92
CA SER A 588 13.50 2.46 7.00
C SER A 588 14.67 3.44 6.86
N PRO A 589 15.90 3.02 7.23
CA PRO A 589 17.08 3.84 7.04
C PRO A 589 17.48 3.94 5.58
N THR A 590 18.06 5.04 5.20
CA THR A 590 18.56 5.22 3.83
C THR A 590 20.03 4.84 3.66
N SER A 591 20.85 4.79 4.73
CA SER A 591 22.30 4.72 4.55
C SER A 591 23.16 4.01 5.60
N THR A 592 22.76 3.86 6.86
CA THR A 592 23.66 3.34 7.90
C THR A 592 23.07 2.21 8.75
N ASN A 593 23.97 1.34 9.28
CA ASN A 593 23.58 0.29 10.22
C ASN A 593 23.06 0.85 11.55
N ILE A 594 23.53 2.02 11.99
CA ILE A 594 23.10 2.69 13.23
C ILE A 594 21.61 2.97 13.18
N ASN A 595 21.15 3.61 12.09
CA ASN A 595 19.73 3.92 11.92
C ASN A 595 18.88 2.64 11.89
N ALA A 596 19.40 1.56 11.31
CA ALA A 596 18.72 0.27 11.32
C ALA A 596 18.58 -0.28 12.75
N TYR A 597 19.61 -0.17 13.58
CA TYR A 597 19.55 -0.63 14.99
C TYR A 597 18.61 0.22 15.83
N LEU A 598 18.66 1.55 15.70
CA LEU A 598 17.75 2.46 16.40
C LEU A 598 16.29 2.22 16.02
N LEU A 599 16.00 2.09 14.72
CA LEU A 599 14.64 1.81 14.24
C LEU A 599 14.17 0.40 14.62
N GLY A 600 15.07 -0.56 14.71
CA GLY A 600 14.79 -1.89 15.22
C GLY A 600 14.37 -1.86 16.69
N TRP A 601 15.09 -1.11 17.51
CA TRP A 601 14.76 -0.91 18.91
C TRP A 601 13.39 -0.20 19.05
N LEU A 602 13.14 0.87 18.31
CA LEU A 602 11.83 1.53 18.29
C LEU A 602 10.69 0.58 17.88
N ALA A 603 10.92 -0.27 16.90
CA ALA A 603 9.93 -1.24 16.47
C ALA A 603 9.63 -2.28 17.56
N GLN A 604 10.65 -2.72 18.30
CA GLN A 604 10.49 -3.60 19.45
C GLN A 604 9.66 -2.92 20.54
N LEU A 605 10.06 -1.71 20.96
CA LEU A 605 9.36 -0.92 21.98
C LEU A 605 7.88 -0.71 21.60
N SER A 606 7.62 -0.34 20.34
CA SER A 606 6.25 -0.10 19.86
C SER A 606 5.37 -1.35 19.95
N ARG A 607 5.93 -2.55 19.80
CA ARG A 607 5.20 -3.82 19.94
C ARG A 607 5.02 -4.21 21.40
N GLU A 608 6.10 -4.13 22.18
CA GLU A 608 6.11 -4.53 23.58
C GLU A 608 5.17 -3.66 24.41
N TYR A 609 5.25 -2.35 24.24
CA TYR A 609 4.45 -1.37 24.97
C TYR A 609 3.21 -0.90 24.22
N ARG A 610 2.91 -1.48 23.05
CA ARG A 610 1.68 -1.23 22.27
C ARG A 610 1.40 0.24 21.97
N PHE A 611 2.39 1.01 21.53
CA PHE A 611 2.19 2.40 21.13
C PHE A 611 2.44 2.65 19.65
N ASN A 612 2.00 3.79 19.15
CA ASN A 612 2.25 4.28 17.80
C ASN A 612 2.94 5.64 17.87
N LEU A 613 4.20 5.70 17.42
CA LEU A 613 4.94 6.96 17.32
C LEU A 613 4.68 7.63 15.96
N THR A 614 4.27 8.90 16.01
CA THR A 614 4.20 9.78 14.83
C THR A 614 5.25 10.88 15.00
N PRO A 615 6.38 10.81 14.29
CA PRO A 615 7.39 11.85 14.36
C PRO A 615 6.95 13.07 13.53
N ILE A 616 7.26 14.27 14.02
CA ILE A 616 6.84 15.54 13.39
C ILE A 616 8.05 16.46 13.28
N SER A 617 8.27 17.01 12.08
CA SER A 617 9.32 18.00 11.87
C SER A 617 8.84 19.39 12.29
N VAL A 618 9.64 20.08 13.09
CA VAL A 618 9.42 21.46 13.54
C VAL A 618 10.65 22.31 13.27
N PRO A 619 10.53 23.64 13.12
CA PRO A 619 11.70 24.51 13.04
C PRO A 619 12.50 24.52 14.35
N GLY A 620 13.85 24.57 14.29
CA GLY A 620 14.72 24.54 15.48
C GLY A 620 14.41 25.62 16.50
N HIS A 621 14.13 26.85 16.04
CA HIS A 621 13.74 27.95 16.94
C HIS A 621 12.44 27.71 17.72
N SER A 622 11.65 26.72 17.33
CA SER A 622 10.41 26.31 18.01
C SER A 622 10.62 25.14 18.96
N ASN A 623 11.81 24.50 19.00
CA ASN A 623 12.12 23.33 19.81
C ASN A 623 12.84 23.70 21.12
N THR A 624 12.53 24.87 21.70
CA THR A 624 13.30 25.50 22.79
C THR A 624 13.37 24.69 24.09
N LEU A 625 12.31 23.96 24.43
CA LEU A 625 12.26 23.15 25.67
C LEU A 625 13.19 21.94 25.57
N ALA A 626 13.16 21.25 24.44
CA ALA A 626 14.01 20.09 24.22
C ALA A 626 15.49 20.51 24.02
N ASP A 627 15.75 21.62 23.31
CA ASP A 627 17.09 22.21 23.15
C ASP A 627 17.67 22.61 24.53
N PHE A 628 16.89 23.23 25.40
CA PHE A 628 17.34 23.51 26.76
C PHE A 628 17.69 22.22 27.52
N ALA A 629 16.86 21.19 27.46
CA ALA A 629 17.12 19.94 28.15
C ALA A 629 18.38 19.22 27.60
N SER A 630 18.63 19.24 26.27
CA SER A 630 19.77 18.58 25.64
C SER A 630 21.13 19.27 25.87
N ARG A 631 21.12 20.50 26.41
CA ARG A 631 22.35 21.32 26.64
C ARG A 631 22.64 21.62 28.10
N SER A 632 21.71 21.38 29.04
CA SER A 632 21.80 21.79 30.43
C SER A 632 22.49 20.78 31.37
N PHE A 633 23.54 20.06 30.86
CA PHE A 633 24.27 19.07 31.65
C PHE A 633 25.22 19.64 32.70
N HIS A 634 25.43 20.95 32.69
CA HIS A 634 26.18 21.68 33.72
C HIS A 634 25.40 21.88 35.02
N LEU A 635 24.06 21.72 34.99
CA LEU A 635 23.19 21.84 36.15
C LEU A 635 23.07 20.48 36.85
N SER A 636 22.92 20.49 38.17
CA SER A 636 22.46 19.31 38.92
C SER A 636 21.03 18.94 38.51
N ASP A 637 20.58 17.72 38.76
CA ASP A 637 19.20 17.32 38.43
C ASP A 637 18.14 18.15 39.17
N LYS A 638 18.45 18.54 40.38
CA LYS A 638 17.58 19.40 41.17
C LYS A 638 17.49 20.82 40.58
N ASP A 639 18.64 21.41 40.26
CA ASP A 639 18.69 22.77 39.69
C ASP A 639 18.08 22.79 38.28
N PHE A 640 18.35 21.76 37.48
CA PHE A 640 17.73 21.58 36.15
C PHE A 640 16.21 21.55 36.25
N LEU A 641 15.66 20.70 37.13
CA LEU A 641 14.22 20.59 37.28
C LEU A 641 13.57 21.87 37.78
N GLN A 642 14.25 22.55 38.74
CA GLN A 642 13.78 23.82 39.23
C GLN A 642 13.76 24.87 38.12
N GLU A 643 14.88 25.05 37.41
CA GLU A 643 14.99 26.02 36.32
C GLU A 643 14.00 25.71 35.19
N PHE A 644 13.78 24.41 34.89
CA PHE A 644 12.82 23.98 33.88
C PHE A 644 11.37 24.34 34.29
N ASN A 645 11.00 24.13 35.56
CA ASN A 645 9.69 24.52 36.08
C ASN A 645 9.51 26.05 36.13
N ASP A 646 10.57 26.81 36.50
CA ASP A 646 10.52 28.26 36.53
C ASP A 646 10.36 28.89 35.16
N ARG A 647 11.05 28.34 34.15
CA ARG A 647 10.92 28.79 32.75
C ARG A 647 9.62 28.35 32.09
N HIS A 648 9.13 27.17 32.46
CA HIS A 648 8.00 26.51 31.83
C HIS A 648 6.96 26.03 32.86
N PRO A 649 6.34 26.94 33.66
CA PRO A 649 5.43 26.54 34.73
C PRO A 649 4.16 25.88 34.17
N ILE A 650 3.85 24.67 34.65
CA ILE A 650 2.69 23.88 34.30
C ILE A 650 2.09 23.19 35.51
N ASN A 651 0.80 22.90 35.51
CA ASN A 651 0.12 22.20 36.60
C ASN A 651 -0.51 20.88 36.01
N PRO A 652 -0.17 19.71 36.56
CA PRO A 652 0.87 19.46 37.58
C PRO A 652 2.30 19.79 37.10
N SER A 653 3.22 20.07 38.00
CA SER A 653 4.62 20.42 37.72
C SER A 653 5.35 19.28 36.98
N TRP A 654 6.38 19.64 36.26
CA TRP A 654 7.23 18.69 35.54
C TRP A 654 7.86 17.66 36.49
N LEU A 655 7.95 16.41 35.99
CA LEU A 655 8.67 15.32 36.63
C LEU A 655 9.92 15.02 35.84
N HIS A 656 11.09 15.06 36.46
CA HIS A 656 12.33 14.63 35.82
C HIS A 656 12.43 13.10 35.88
N VAL A 657 12.59 12.48 34.72
CA VAL A 657 12.68 11.03 34.54
C VAL A 657 14.00 10.66 33.87
N HIS A 658 14.67 9.68 34.43
CA HIS A 658 15.92 9.14 33.87
C HIS A 658 15.67 7.94 32.99
N PRO A 659 16.48 7.72 31.91
CA PRO A 659 16.50 6.47 31.20
C PRO A 659 16.96 5.33 32.11
N THR A 660 16.44 4.13 31.90
CA THR A 660 16.88 2.95 32.63
C THR A 660 18.30 2.52 32.19
N LYS A 661 18.95 1.66 32.99
CA LYS A 661 20.26 1.09 32.60
C LYS A 661 20.17 0.33 31.29
N GLU A 662 19.06 -0.39 31.04
CA GLU A 662 18.78 -1.12 29.81
C GLU A 662 18.64 -0.17 28.63
N ASP A 663 17.97 0.99 28.80
CA ASP A 663 17.84 1.98 27.74
C ASP A 663 19.20 2.58 27.35
N VAL A 664 20.03 2.90 28.34
CA VAL A 664 21.38 3.43 28.11
C VAL A 664 22.26 2.39 27.42
N LEU A 665 22.20 1.13 27.84
CA LEU A 665 22.93 0.03 27.19
C LEU A 665 22.48 -0.15 25.74
N ALA A 666 21.17 -0.17 25.51
CA ALA A 666 20.61 -0.30 24.17
C ALA A 666 21.01 0.87 23.25
N LEU A 667 20.99 2.09 23.76
CA LEU A 667 21.44 3.28 23.05
C LEU A 667 22.92 3.18 22.67
N ASN A 668 23.79 2.87 23.62
CA ASN A 668 25.23 2.78 23.41
C ASN A 668 25.59 1.62 22.44
N CYS A 669 24.92 0.48 22.54
CA CYS A 669 25.06 -0.61 21.59
C CYS A 669 24.70 -0.19 20.17
N ALA A 670 23.58 0.52 20.00
CA ALA A 670 23.13 0.99 18.68
C ALA A 670 24.11 2.01 18.08
N LEU A 671 24.56 2.99 18.86
CA LEU A 671 25.48 4.04 18.42
C LEU A 671 26.91 3.53 18.15
N SER A 672 27.38 2.54 18.92
CA SER A 672 28.71 1.93 18.72
C SER A 672 28.78 0.89 17.59
N LYS A 673 27.67 0.55 16.93
CA LYS A 673 27.55 -0.50 15.88
C LYS A 673 27.96 -1.91 16.35
N ARG A 674 28.10 -2.13 17.64
CA ARG A 674 28.62 -3.40 18.18
C ARG A 674 27.56 -4.48 18.15
N MET A 675 26.30 -4.13 18.48
CA MET A 675 25.19 -5.08 18.49
C MET A 675 23.87 -4.34 18.27
N SER A 676 22.88 -5.06 17.70
CA SER A 676 21.49 -4.64 17.81
C SER A 676 21.08 -4.73 19.29
N PRO A 677 20.29 -3.78 19.84
CA PRO A 677 19.74 -3.89 21.18
C PRO A 677 19.01 -5.22 21.46
N TRP A 678 18.51 -5.84 20.41
CA TRP A 678 17.88 -7.16 20.40
C TRP A 678 18.83 -8.30 20.79
N GLU A 679 20.11 -8.18 20.46
CA GLU A 679 21.12 -9.24 20.69
C GLU A 679 21.58 -9.29 22.13
N SER A 680 21.60 -8.15 22.84
CA SER A 680 22.04 -8.08 24.24
C SER A 680 21.09 -8.82 25.18
N THR A 681 19.78 -8.76 24.93
CA THR A 681 18.77 -9.43 25.78
C THR A 681 18.67 -10.93 25.56
N GLN A 682 19.16 -11.48 24.44
CA GLN A 682 19.20 -12.93 24.21
C GLN A 682 20.48 -13.60 24.72
N ASN A 683 21.62 -12.89 24.66
CA ASN A 683 22.89 -13.46 25.13
C ASN A 683 22.95 -13.60 26.67
N ASP A 684 22.32 -12.72 27.41
CA ASP A 684 22.23 -12.84 28.87
C ASP A 684 21.35 -14.01 29.32
N LYS A 685 20.40 -14.46 28.49
CA LYS A 685 19.59 -15.66 28.72
C LYS A 685 20.29 -16.97 28.36
N LEU A 686 21.39 -16.91 27.58
CA LEU A 686 22.15 -18.06 27.13
C LEU A 686 23.39 -18.35 27.99
N GLN A 687 23.77 -17.51 28.94
CA GLN A 687 24.95 -17.67 29.83
C GLN A 687 24.65 -18.23 31.22
N THR A 688 23.46 -18.75 31.47
CA THR A 688 23.23 -19.55 32.66
C THR A 688 23.66 -21.00 32.38
N PRO A 689 24.60 -21.57 33.15
CA PRO A 689 25.08 -22.95 32.94
C PRO A 689 23.96 -23.97 33.21
N PRO A 690 23.96 -25.10 32.51
CA PRO A 690 22.95 -26.13 32.72
C PRO A 690 23.22 -26.87 34.03
N SER A 691 22.41 -26.62 35.03
CA SER A 691 22.32 -27.51 36.19
C SER A 691 21.12 -28.44 36.04
N GLY A 692 21.42 -29.74 35.85
CA GLY A 692 20.69 -30.91 36.33
C GLY A 692 19.21 -31.04 35.94
N THR A 693 18.97 -31.99 35.05
CA THR A 693 17.86 -32.98 35.05
C THR A 693 16.68 -32.66 35.97
N HIS A 694 15.54 -32.28 35.40
CA HIS A 694 14.22 -32.90 35.60
C HIS A 694 13.18 -32.23 34.73
N GLY A 695 12.42 -33.03 33.98
CA GLY A 695 11.38 -32.58 33.09
C GLY A 695 10.26 -31.86 33.87
N ARG A 696 9.90 -30.67 33.36
CA ARG A 696 8.61 -30.07 33.57
C ARG A 696 8.30 -29.15 32.39
N THR A 697 7.21 -29.44 31.73
CA THR A 697 6.48 -28.57 30.81
C THR A 697 6.32 -27.19 31.44
N SER A 698 6.94 -26.20 30.84
CA SER A 698 6.71 -24.78 31.25
C SER A 698 5.45 -24.25 30.63
N ALA A 699 4.38 -24.29 31.39
CA ALA A 699 3.23 -23.40 31.20
C ALA A 699 3.65 -21.96 31.48
N PHE A 700 3.26 -21.03 30.61
CA PHE A 700 3.37 -19.58 30.85
C PHE A 700 2.63 -19.22 32.15
N PRO A 701 3.15 -18.30 32.96
CA PRO A 701 2.45 -17.85 34.15
C PRO A 701 1.20 -17.07 33.73
N SER A 702 0.05 -17.60 34.09
CA SER A 702 -1.23 -16.91 34.08
C SER A 702 -1.18 -15.75 35.09
N MET A 703 -1.45 -14.54 34.62
CA MET A 703 -1.69 -13.41 35.51
C MET A 703 -2.91 -13.68 36.42
N PRO A 704 -2.87 -13.27 37.67
CA PRO A 704 -4.01 -13.46 38.57
C PRO A 704 -5.18 -12.60 38.14
N THR A 705 -6.29 -13.24 37.85
CA THR A 705 -7.62 -12.63 37.72
C THR A 705 -8.06 -12.14 39.10
N GLN A 706 -7.94 -10.85 39.34
CA GLN A 706 -8.71 -10.20 40.38
C GLN A 706 -10.02 -9.67 39.79
N HIS A 707 -11.07 -10.40 40.03
CA HIS A 707 -12.44 -9.90 39.93
C HIS A 707 -12.65 -8.81 41.01
N SER A 708 -12.73 -7.57 40.59
CA SER A 708 -13.38 -6.51 41.39
C SER A 708 -14.30 -5.74 40.42
N THR A 709 -15.54 -6.16 40.36
CA THR A 709 -16.65 -5.38 39.86
C THR A 709 -16.80 -4.12 40.69
N LYS A 710 -16.19 -3.02 40.25
CA LYS A 710 -16.61 -1.68 40.63
C LYS A 710 -17.28 -1.04 39.43
N GLN A 711 -18.59 -0.86 39.53
CA GLN A 711 -19.36 0.02 38.68
C GLN A 711 -18.69 1.40 38.63
N MET A 712 -18.04 1.70 37.54
CA MET A 712 -17.62 3.06 37.22
C MET A 712 -18.84 3.80 36.64
N THR A 713 -19.43 4.65 37.47
CA THR A 713 -20.35 5.70 37.06
C THR A 713 -19.70 6.53 35.94
N ARG A 714 -20.35 6.56 34.80
CA ARG A 714 -20.00 7.42 33.65
C ARG A 714 -20.07 8.89 34.10
N LEU A 715 -18.94 9.53 34.20
CA LEU A 715 -18.85 10.99 34.19
C LEU A 715 -19.07 11.48 32.78
N PRO A 716 -19.85 12.54 32.53
CA PRO A 716 -20.07 13.07 31.19
C PRO A 716 -18.74 13.64 30.64
N CYS A 717 -18.43 13.24 29.44
CA CYS A 717 -17.30 13.76 28.67
C CYS A 717 -17.50 15.26 28.43
N SER A 718 -16.84 16.10 29.22
CA SER A 718 -16.75 17.52 28.93
C SER A 718 -15.89 17.76 27.72
N SER A 719 -16.41 18.56 26.82
CA SER A 719 -15.93 18.97 25.51
C SER A 719 -14.41 19.11 25.39
N SER A 720 -13.88 18.61 24.28
CA SER A 720 -12.51 18.66 23.76
C SER A 720 -11.85 20.05 23.69
N SER A 721 -12.58 21.13 23.96
CA SER A 721 -12.04 22.50 23.96
C SER A 721 -11.03 22.84 25.06
N HIS A 722 -10.90 22.01 26.10
CA HIS A 722 -9.92 22.25 27.16
C HIS A 722 -8.49 21.74 26.86
N ILE A 723 -8.33 20.84 25.91
CA ILE A 723 -7.02 20.26 25.55
C ILE A 723 -6.09 21.30 24.93
N VAL A 724 -6.65 22.25 24.18
CA VAL A 724 -5.88 23.26 23.44
C VAL A 724 -5.34 24.37 24.34
N THR A 725 -5.96 24.63 25.48
CA THR A 725 -5.69 25.85 26.24
C THR A 725 -4.49 25.74 27.17
N VAL A 726 -4.24 24.60 27.80
CA VAL A 726 -3.16 24.46 28.81
C VAL A 726 -1.84 23.98 28.16
N GLY A 727 -1.87 23.07 27.22
CA GLY A 727 -0.67 22.58 26.54
C GLY A 727 -0.17 23.48 25.40
N ALA A 728 -1.04 24.35 24.87
CA ALA A 728 -0.74 25.18 23.68
C ALA A 728 0.45 26.15 23.87
N LYS A 729 0.71 26.59 25.07
CA LYS A 729 1.82 27.50 25.40
C LYS A 729 3.20 26.85 25.25
N TYR A 730 3.28 25.52 25.34
CA TYR A 730 4.55 24.78 25.40
C TYR A 730 4.84 23.97 24.14
N LEU A 731 3.87 23.88 23.22
CA LEU A 731 4.05 23.12 21.99
C LEU A 731 4.50 24.04 20.84
N PRO A 732 5.43 23.58 20.00
CA PRO A 732 5.77 24.30 18.77
C PRO A 732 4.53 24.64 17.94
N ALA A 733 4.45 25.87 17.41
CA ALA A 733 3.28 26.35 16.67
C ALA A 733 2.88 25.42 15.52
N ALA A 734 3.86 24.81 14.84
CA ALA A 734 3.65 23.82 13.80
C ALA A 734 2.98 22.53 14.32
N LEU A 735 3.31 22.12 15.54
CA LEU A 735 2.71 20.97 16.20
C LEU A 735 1.28 21.29 16.66
N LEU A 736 1.09 22.48 17.23
CA LEU A 736 -0.22 23.02 17.61
C LEU A 736 -1.17 23.13 16.40
N SER A 737 -0.69 23.65 15.28
CA SER A 737 -1.51 23.75 14.07
C SER A 737 -1.95 22.38 13.56
N ARG A 738 -1.09 21.35 13.67
CA ARG A 738 -1.44 19.97 13.33
C ARG A 738 -2.41 19.36 14.34
N VAL A 739 -2.23 19.58 15.63
CA VAL A 739 -3.17 19.12 16.66
C VAL A 739 -4.54 19.77 16.42
N ARG A 740 -4.60 21.08 16.16
CA ARG A 740 -5.85 21.80 15.82
C ARG A 740 -6.48 21.32 14.51
N GLN A 741 -5.68 20.94 13.49
CA GLN A 741 -6.19 20.32 12.27
C GLN A 741 -6.82 18.95 12.52
N TRP A 742 -6.41 18.23 13.57
CA TRP A 742 -7.00 16.97 14.00
C TRP A 742 -8.26 17.14 14.85
N GLU A 743 -8.43 18.28 15.50
CA GLU A 743 -9.65 18.64 16.23
C GLU A 743 -10.78 19.12 15.31
N MET A 744 -10.47 19.56 14.09
CA MET A 744 -11.48 19.83 13.08
C MET A 744 -12.10 18.48 12.64
N PRO A 745 -13.45 18.38 12.54
CA PRO A 745 -14.08 17.16 12.05
C PRO A 745 -13.42 16.83 10.72
N PHE A 746 -12.79 15.67 10.64
CA PHE A 746 -12.12 15.23 9.44
C PHE A 746 -13.08 15.36 8.26
N ALA A 747 -12.82 16.29 7.38
CA ALA A 747 -13.14 16.05 6.00
C ALA A 747 -12.47 14.68 5.71
N PRO A 748 -13.25 13.64 5.37
CA PRO A 748 -12.68 12.33 5.07
C PRO A 748 -11.49 12.60 4.18
N LEU A 749 -10.37 11.89 4.36
CA LEU A 749 -9.18 11.99 3.51
C LEU A 749 -9.64 11.80 2.07
N GLY A 750 -10.40 12.80 1.62
CA GLY A 750 -10.86 12.91 0.27
C GLY A 750 -9.59 12.85 -0.55
N ARG A 751 -9.53 11.97 -1.53
CA ARG A 751 -8.50 12.06 -2.54
C ARG A 751 -8.41 13.53 -2.89
N ARG A 752 -7.29 14.20 -2.58
CA ARG A 752 -7.02 15.49 -3.18
C ARG A 752 -7.05 15.19 -4.67
N PHE A 753 -7.92 15.89 -5.41
CA PHE A 753 -7.95 15.74 -6.86
C PHE A 753 -6.51 15.67 -7.36
N PRO A 754 -6.14 14.61 -8.11
CA PRO A 754 -4.77 14.47 -8.56
C PRO A 754 -4.37 15.81 -9.23
N THR A 755 -3.26 16.38 -8.84
CA THR A 755 -2.79 17.68 -9.38
C THR A 755 -2.63 17.64 -10.91
N TRP A 756 -2.55 16.44 -11.50
CA TRP A 756 -2.58 16.24 -12.94
C TRP A 756 -3.92 16.61 -13.59
N ALA A 757 -5.04 16.45 -12.90
CA ALA A 757 -6.36 16.78 -13.43
C ALA A 757 -6.59 18.30 -13.55
N THR A 758 -5.86 19.11 -12.77
CA THR A 758 -5.95 20.58 -12.78
C THR A 758 -4.89 21.24 -13.65
N ARG A 759 -3.81 20.52 -14.01
CA ARG A 759 -2.82 21.00 -14.97
C ARG A 759 -3.22 20.52 -16.35
N THR A 760 -3.62 21.42 -17.22
CA THR A 760 -3.71 21.16 -18.66
C THR A 760 -2.36 20.62 -19.10
N PRO A 761 -2.25 19.38 -19.60
CA PRO A 761 -0.98 18.92 -20.14
C PRO A 761 -0.67 19.82 -21.33
N ALA A 762 0.48 20.44 -21.34
CA ALA A 762 1.04 21.14 -22.50
C ALA A 762 1.43 20.17 -23.63
N TYR A 763 0.69 19.09 -23.77
CA TYR A 763 0.76 18.18 -24.90
C TYR A 763 -0.49 18.40 -25.77
N CYS A 764 -0.54 19.55 -26.42
CA CYS A 764 -1.16 19.62 -27.73
C CYS A 764 -0.36 18.65 -28.59
N LEU A 765 -0.85 17.44 -28.79
CA LEU A 765 -0.37 16.58 -29.86
C LEU A 765 -0.55 17.38 -31.16
N PRO A 766 0.49 17.54 -32.00
CA PRO A 766 0.27 18.09 -33.33
C PRO A 766 -0.73 17.18 -34.04
N VAL A 767 -1.84 17.77 -34.42
CA VAL A 767 -2.80 17.18 -35.33
C VAL A 767 -2.12 17.18 -36.70
N ASN A 768 -1.55 16.07 -37.10
CA ASN A 768 -1.24 15.73 -38.50
C ASN A 768 -1.50 14.25 -38.73
#